data_18b3bf1e6cbd337328342951d5df33de
#
_entry.id   18b3bf1e6cbd337328342951d5df33de
#
_cell.length_a   1.000
_cell.length_b   1.000
_cell.length_c   1.000
_cell.angle_alpha   90.00
_cell.angle_beta   90.00
_cell.angle_gamma   90.00
#
_symmetry.space_group_name_H-M   'P 1'
#
loop_
_entity.id
_entity.type
_entity.pdbx_description
1 polymer ?
#
loop_
_entity_poly.entity_id
_entity_poly.type
_entity_poly.pdbx_seq_one_letter_code
_entity_poly.pdbx_strand_id
1 'polypeptide(L)'
;MYYRCVVVCDEDEIRKEKIRRNRQIKQPRHEKWLWLFFALQKNIVSTGKPEGKRKIRMEQWVLLRKGADFAAIGEKFHISPRIACLIRNRDIVGDAEIQNYLYGTIADLHDGMLMRDMDRAVEILMEKIQSGERIRVIGDYDIDGVCATYILLEGLEELGAVVDMDIPDRIADGYGLNQNLIDRAIEDGIDTIVTCDNGIAAAEEISYGKDLGMTIVVTDHHEIPFEENEDGEKHYILPPADAVVDPKHPLCGYPFKGLCGAAVAYKLVEALFEAMGRDSSDMDYLLEEAAIATVGDVMDLVGENRIIVKQGLEMLKRTGNPGLRALIACNELGGKEITAYHIGFVLGPCLNASGRLDTAKRALALLRAKTKREADVIAGDLKALNDCRKEMTEKAVEEAVKVIEESGVGKDRVLVVYLPNCHESLAGIVAGRIRERYYKPTFVLTDGEDGVKGSGRSIDAYHMYEELNKCRHLLTRFGGHKLAAGLSMRAGGVEAFRKAINDVCTLEEDELREKVSIDMQMPFSCVTGKLVDELRLLEPFGKGNPKPVFAEKNVAILSARVIGKNRNMLKLLVMDGQGTNIDALYFGDGQKFLGKISDKYGKLQAESLLRGRGTGIYLSITYYPGINEYMGHLTPQIVITHVQ
;
A
#
# COMPACT_ATOMS: atom_id res chain seq x y z
N MET A 1 23.18 26.04 -13.98
CA MET A 1 22.44 27.31 -13.91
C MET A 1 21.14 27.04 -13.14
N TYR A 2 21.19 27.24 -11.83
CA TYR A 2 20.07 26.91 -10.93
C TYR A 2 19.00 27.99 -11.00
N TYR A 3 17.78 27.63 -11.41
CA TYR A 3 16.60 28.47 -11.21
C TYR A 3 16.00 28.21 -9.83
N ARG A 4 16.25 29.11 -8.90
CA ARG A 4 15.51 29.26 -7.65
C ARG A 4 14.16 29.91 -7.98
N CYS A 5 13.06 29.19 -7.90
CA CYS A 5 11.74 29.81 -7.76
C CYS A 5 11.58 30.31 -6.32
N VAL A 6 11.79 31.59 -6.12
CA VAL A 6 11.38 32.29 -4.89
C VAL A 6 9.95 32.76 -5.12
N VAL A 7 8.98 32.08 -4.49
CA VAL A 7 7.62 32.60 -4.38
C VAL A 7 7.61 33.53 -3.19
N VAL A 8 7.59 34.83 -3.45
CA VAL A 8 7.33 35.86 -2.44
C VAL A 8 5.81 35.89 -2.23
N CYS A 9 5.36 35.30 -1.12
CA CYS A 9 3.98 35.45 -0.68
C CYS A 9 3.92 36.61 0.32
N ASP A 10 3.03 37.55 0.04
CA ASP A 10 2.74 38.72 0.86
C ASP A 10 2.06 38.28 2.17
N GLU A 11 2.71 38.53 3.31
CA GLU A 11 2.25 38.11 4.65
C GLU A 11 0.93 38.79 5.09
N ASP A 12 0.55 39.88 4.47
CA ASP A 12 -0.67 40.62 4.82
C ASP A 12 -1.96 40.01 4.23
N GLU A 13 -1.89 39.33 3.10
CA GLU A 13 -3.05 38.59 2.57
C GLU A 13 -3.35 37.31 3.36
N ILE A 14 -2.32 36.61 3.83
CA ILE A 14 -2.45 35.41 4.66
C ILE A 14 -3.09 35.74 6.02
N ARG A 15 -2.80 36.90 6.56
CA ARG A 15 -3.38 37.35 7.84
C ARG A 15 -4.87 37.71 7.74
N LYS A 16 -5.30 38.30 6.62
CA LYS A 16 -6.71 38.68 6.39
C LYS A 16 -7.59 37.46 6.14
N GLU A 17 -7.07 36.41 5.52
CA GLU A 17 -7.82 35.18 5.27
C GLU A 17 -7.94 34.28 6.52
N LYS A 18 -6.95 34.28 7.42
CA LYS A 18 -7.03 33.62 8.73
C LYS A 18 -8.09 34.24 9.64
N ILE A 19 -8.30 35.55 9.59
CA ILE A 19 -9.31 36.24 10.42
C ILE A 19 -10.73 36.00 9.92
N ARG A 20 -10.96 35.81 8.62
CA ARG A 20 -12.27 35.43 8.04
C ARG A 20 -12.67 33.99 8.33
N ARG A 21 -11.71 33.04 8.45
CA ARG A 21 -12.02 31.63 8.74
C ARG A 21 -12.39 31.34 10.19
N ASN A 22 -12.05 32.21 11.13
CA ASN A 22 -12.32 31.96 12.57
C ASN A 22 -13.70 32.41 13.07
N ARG A 23 -14.58 32.96 12.20
CA ARG A 23 -15.92 33.44 12.63
C ARG A 23 -17.10 32.53 12.25
N GLN A 24 -16.89 31.44 11.55
CA GLN A 24 -17.97 30.46 11.29
C GLN A 24 -17.42 29.06 11.44
N ILE A 25 -17.65 28.41 12.54
CA ILE A 25 -17.85 26.95 12.66
C ILE A 25 -18.06 26.61 14.13
N LYS A 26 -19.33 26.54 14.51
CA LYS A 26 -19.81 25.65 15.59
C LYS A 26 -20.64 24.57 14.90
N GLN A 27 -20.06 23.43 14.62
CA GLN A 27 -20.75 22.17 14.31
C GLN A 27 -19.94 20.97 14.77
N PRO A 28 -20.58 19.86 15.18
CA PRO A 28 -19.94 18.76 15.93
C PRO A 28 -19.00 17.93 15.08
N ARG A 29 -17.90 17.48 15.70
CA ARG A 29 -16.65 16.97 15.09
C ARG A 29 -16.65 15.53 14.59
N HIS A 30 -17.73 14.75 14.68
CA HIS A 30 -17.68 13.29 14.47
C HIS A 30 -18.00 12.77 13.06
N GLU A 31 -18.66 13.53 12.19
CA GLU A 31 -19.02 13.04 10.84
C GLU A 31 -17.89 13.10 9.78
N LYS A 32 -16.70 13.64 10.09
CA LYS A 32 -15.68 13.95 9.08
C LYS A 32 -14.84 12.75 8.59
N TRP A 33 -14.88 11.60 9.22
CA TRP A 33 -13.80 10.62 9.12
C TRP A 33 -14.13 9.33 8.36
N LEU A 34 -15.36 8.90 8.31
CA LEU A 34 -15.78 7.91 7.30
C LEU A 34 -15.61 8.44 5.86
N TRP A 35 -15.40 9.73 5.74
CA TRP A 35 -15.27 10.47 4.49
C TRP A 35 -13.99 10.24 3.70
N LEU A 36 -12.86 10.02 4.36
CA LEU A 36 -11.58 9.84 3.67
C LEU A 36 -11.43 8.43 3.09
N PHE A 37 -12.16 7.45 3.64
CA PHE A 37 -11.98 6.05 3.30
C PHE A 37 -12.29 5.70 1.83
N PHE A 38 -13.28 6.37 1.24
CA PHE A 38 -13.71 6.06 -0.13
C PHE A 38 -13.52 7.20 -1.14
N ALA A 39 -13.28 8.41 -0.68
CA ALA A 39 -13.10 9.56 -1.57
C ALA A 39 -11.78 9.50 -2.37
N LEU A 40 -10.74 8.86 -1.83
CA LEU A 40 -9.46 8.68 -2.52
C LEU A 40 -9.47 7.55 -3.56
N GLN A 41 -10.43 6.63 -3.49
CA GLN A 41 -10.52 5.56 -4.50
C GLN A 41 -11.17 5.99 -5.82
N LYS A 42 -11.94 7.09 -5.89
CA LYS A 42 -12.69 7.42 -7.13
C LYS A 42 -12.88 8.92 -7.43
N ASN A 43 -12.08 9.84 -6.92
CA ASN A 43 -12.27 11.27 -7.21
C ASN A 43 -11.47 11.75 -8.42
N ILE A 44 -12.03 11.55 -9.60
CA ILE A 44 -11.76 12.43 -10.76
C ILE A 44 -13.13 12.91 -11.26
N VAL A 45 -13.43 14.17 -10.99
CA VAL A 45 -14.62 14.85 -11.54
C VAL A 45 -14.40 15.03 -13.04
N SER A 46 -15.14 14.32 -13.86
CA SER A 46 -15.21 14.60 -15.29
C SER A 46 -16.23 15.69 -15.56
N THR A 47 -15.79 16.89 -15.88
CA THR A 47 -16.59 17.90 -16.59
C THR A 47 -16.53 17.59 -18.10
N GLY A 48 -17.23 16.60 -18.56
CA GLY A 48 -17.30 16.21 -19.98
C GLY A 48 -18.72 15.82 -20.36
N LYS A 49 -19.21 16.39 -21.47
CA LYS A 49 -20.50 16.04 -22.07
C LYS A 49 -20.60 14.56 -22.39
N PRO A 50 -21.78 13.92 -22.29
CA PRO A 50 -21.94 12.51 -22.59
C PRO A 50 -21.97 12.29 -24.12
N GLU A 51 -20.92 11.74 -24.67
CA GLU A 51 -20.96 11.16 -26.02
C GLU A 51 -20.58 9.68 -25.97
N GLY A 52 -21.45 8.86 -26.57
CA GLY A 52 -21.21 7.45 -26.88
C GLY A 52 -21.65 6.48 -25.78
N LYS A 53 -22.60 5.61 -26.12
CA LYS A 53 -23.02 4.45 -25.33
C LYS A 53 -21.82 3.54 -25.08
N ARG A 54 -21.02 3.79 -24.04
CA ARG A 54 -20.05 2.81 -23.52
C ARG A 54 -20.85 1.63 -22.99
N LYS A 55 -20.63 0.42 -23.54
CA LYS A 55 -21.03 -0.81 -22.89
C LYS A 55 -20.36 -0.82 -21.51
N ILE A 56 -21.13 -0.61 -20.46
CA ILE A 56 -20.66 -0.77 -19.09
C ILE A 56 -20.23 -2.23 -18.98
N ARG A 57 -18.93 -2.48 -18.81
CA ARG A 57 -18.44 -3.84 -18.51
C ARG A 57 -19.05 -4.22 -17.15
N MET A 58 -19.89 -5.25 -17.13
CA MET A 58 -20.49 -5.74 -15.89
C MET A 58 -19.41 -6.50 -15.11
N GLU A 59 -19.25 -6.15 -13.84
CA GLU A 59 -18.43 -6.88 -12.87
C GLU A 59 -18.95 -8.32 -12.77
N GLN A 60 -18.05 -9.28 -12.57
CA GLN A 60 -18.41 -10.66 -12.31
C GLN A 60 -18.45 -10.90 -10.79
N TRP A 61 -19.62 -11.13 -10.25
CA TRP A 61 -19.79 -11.41 -8.83
C TRP A 61 -19.71 -12.91 -8.56
N VAL A 62 -18.83 -13.31 -7.66
CA VAL A 62 -18.55 -14.71 -7.30
C VAL A 62 -18.76 -14.90 -5.80
N LEU A 63 -19.71 -15.74 -5.44
CA LEU A 63 -19.94 -16.11 -4.04
C LEU A 63 -18.97 -17.22 -3.63
N LEU A 64 -18.17 -16.95 -2.60
CA LEU A 64 -17.28 -17.94 -1.99
C LEU A 64 -18.11 -19.02 -1.27
N ARG A 65 -17.73 -20.29 -1.44
CA ARG A 65 -18.42 -21.44 -0.84
C ARG A 65 -17.41 -22.45 -0.29
N LYS A 66 -16.61 -21.99 0.66
CA LYS A 66 -15.66 -22.87 1.34
C LYS A 66 -16.36 -23.55 2.53
N GLY A 67 -16.36 -24.89 2.57
CA GLY A 67 -17.02 -25.67 3.62
C GLY A 67 -16.15 -25.84 4.86
N ALA A 68 -16.77 -25.83 6.04
CA ALA A 68 -16.23 -26.25 7.33
C ALA A 68 -17.37 -26.43 8.33
N ASP A 69 -17.11 -27.01 9.49
CA ASP A 69 -18.05 -26.99 10.62
C ASP A 69 -17.94 -25.66 11.36
N PHE A 70 -18.66 -24.65 10.84
CA PHE A 70 -18.63 -23.29 11.39
C PHE A 70 -19.21 -23.21 12.81
N ALA A 71 -20.09 -24.15 13.21
CA ALA A 71 -20.64 -24.18 14.54
C ALA A 71 -19.59 -24.66 15.55
N ALA A 72 -18.90 -25.76 15.25
CA ALA A 72 -17.80 -26.27 16.08
C ALA A 72 -16.63 -25.29 16.21
N ILE A 73 -16.24 -24.65 15.10
CA ILE A 73 -15.21 -23.60 15.11
C ILE A 73 -15.68 -22.42 15.98
N GLY A 74 -16.95 -22.01 15.81
CA GLY A 74 -17.53 -20.91 16.58
C GLY A 74 -17.53 -21.16 18.09
N GLU A 75 -17.92 -22.36 18.51
CA GLU A 75 -17.91 -22.78 19.92
C GLU A 75 -16.48 -22.80 20.49
N LYS A 76 -15.56 -23.42 19.74
CA LYS A 76 -14.15 -23.57 20.19
C LYS A 76 -13.43 -22.24 20.40
N PHE A 77 -13.61 -21.28 19.49
CA PHE A 77 -12.90 -19.99 19.51
C PHE A 77 -13.76 -18.83 20.03
N HIS A 78 -14.95 -19.10 20.56
CA HIS A 78 -15.88 -18.11 21.10
C HIS A 78 -16.26 -16.99 20.10
N ILE A 79 -16.44 -17.37 18.84
CA ILE A 79 -16.86 -16.49 17.73
C ILE A 79 -18.16 -16.99 17.11
N SER A 80 -18.87 -16.11 16.39
CA SER A 80 -20.06 -16.56 15.68
C SER A 80 -19.71 -17.47 14.49
N PRO A 81 -20.61 -18.38 14.07
CA PRO A 81 -20.42 -19.18 12.87
C PRO A 81 -20.20 -18.35 11.60
N ARG A 82 -20.67 -17.10 11.58
CA ARG A 82 -20.42 -16.16 10.48
C ARG A 82 -18.95 -15.76 10.42
N ILE A 83 -18.37 -15.43 11.56
CA ILE A 83 -16.92 -15.09 11.64
C ILE A 83 -16.07 -16.32 11.27
N ALA A 84 -16.44 -17.52 11.75
CA ALA A 84 -15.77 -18.76 11.34
C ALA A 84 -15.81 -18.97 9.80
N CYS A 85 -16.94 -18.69 9.15
CA CYS A 85 -17.05 -18.72 7.70
C CYS A 85 -16.14 -17.71 7.01
N LEU A 86 -16.06 -16.47 7.52
CA LEU A 86 -15.17 -15.43 6.99
C LEU A 86 -13.69 -15.79 7.13
N ILE A 87 -13.28 -16.39 8.24
CA ILE A 87 -11.94 -16.92 8.46
C ILE A 87 -11.63 -18.02 7.45
N ARG A 88 -12.54 -18.97 7.26
CA ARG A 88 -12.39 -20.06 6.29
C ARG A 88 -12.29 -19.55 4.84
N ASN A 89 -13.00 -18.47 4.51
CA ASN A 89 -12.92 -17.83 3.19
C ASN A 89 -11.51 -17.26 2.89
N ARG A 90 -10.73 -16.96 3.92
CA ARG A 90 -9.34 -16.49 3.86
C ARG A 90 -8.31 -17.62 3.84
N ASP A 91 -8.77 -18.87 3.64
CA ASP A 91 -7.94 -20.09 3.64
C ASP A 91 -7.22 -20.39 4.96
N ILE A 92 -7.67 -19.77 6.05
CA ILE A 92 -7.16 -20.08 7.38
C ILE A 92 -7.84 -21.35 7.87
N VAL A 93 -7.05 -22.39 8.06
CA VAL A 93 -7.49 -23.75 8.38
C VAL A 93 -6.60 -24.31 9.49
N GLY A 94 -7.24 -25.01 10.43
CA GLY A 94 -6.52 -25.57 11.57
C GLY A 94 -6.58 -24.67 12.81
N ASP A 95 -6.52 -25.33 13.96
CA ASP A 95 -6.75 -24.68 15.25
C ASP A 95 -5.66 -23.68 15.60
N ALA A 96 -4.40 -24.02 15.35
CA ALA A 96 -3.27 -23.14 15.62
C ALA A 96 -3.30 -21.86 14.74
N GLU A 97 -3.63 -22.02 13.44
CA GLU A 97 -3.71 -20.90 12.52
C GLU A 97 -4.88 -19.97 12.84
N ILE A 98 -6.06 -20.53 13.22
CA ILE A 98 -7.21 -19.75 13.67
C ILE A 98 -6.87 -19.01 14.97
N GLN A 99 -6.20 -19.68 15.92
CA GLN A 99 -5.77 -19.08 17.18
C GLN A 99 -4.83 -17.91 16.93
N ASN A 100 -3.79 -18.09 16.12
CA ASN A 100 -2.83 -17.03 15.78
C ASN A 100 -3.50 -15.88 15.02
N TYR A 101 -4.40 -16.19 14.08
CA TYR A 101 -5.14 -15.17 13.34
C TYR A 101 -5.98 -14.26 14.25
N LEU A 102 -6.67 -14.84 15.22
CA LEU A 102 -7.56 -14.10 16.12
C LEU A 102 -6.78 -13.43 17.27
N TYR A 103 -5.84 -14.15 17.88
CA TYR A 103 -5.27 -13.81 19.18
C TYR A 103 -3.74 -13.73 19.20
N GLY A 104 -3.08 -13.89 18.06
CA GLY A 104 -1.61 -13.86 17.97
C GLY A 104 -1.00 -12.59 18.59
N THR A 105 0.09 -12.77 19.30
CA THR A 105 0.87 -11.77 20.04
C THR A 105 2.33 -11.77 19.58
N ILE A 106 3.16 -10.85 20.07
CA ILE A 106 4.60 -10.81 19.79
C ILE A 106 5.28 -12.14 20.12
N ALA A 107 4.86 -12.82 21.20
CA ALA A 107 5.40 -14.11 21.60
C ALA A 107 5.12 -15.27 20.60
N ASP A 108 4.23 -15.06 19.64
CA ASP A 108 3.93 -16.03 18.59
C ASP A 108 4.72 -15.76 17.30
N LEU A 109 5.59 -14.75 17.28
CA LEU A 109 6.53 -14.51 16.18
C LEU A 109 7.61 -15.58 16.17
N HIS A 110 8.05 -15.98 14.98
CA HIS A 110 9.12 -16.97 14.88
C HIS A 110 10.46 -16.36 15.27
N ASP A 111 11.32 -17.19 15.88
CA ASP A 111 12.69 -16.83 16.22
C ASP A 111 13.49 -16.46 14.95
N GLY A 112 14.08 -15.25 14.96
CA GLY A 112 14.91 -14.73 13.87
C GLY A 112 16.11 -15.62 13.53
N MET A 113 16.64 -16.34 14.52
CA MET A 113 17.76 -17.28 14.33
C MET A 113 17.43 -18.47 13.42
N LEU A 114 16.16 -18.70 13.08
CA LEU A 114 15.77 -19.69 12.07
C LEU A 114 16.05 -19.21 10.63
N MET A 115 16.34 -17.93 10.42
CA MET A 115 16.76 -17.44 9.11
C MET A 115 18.18 -17.87 8.81
N ARG A 116 18.41 -18.30 7.58
CA ARG A 116 19.75 -18.65 7.13
C ARG A 116 20.70 -17.47 7.28
N ASP A 117 21.93 -17.75 7.67
CA ASP A 117 23.04 -16.81 7.91
C ASP A 117 22.73 -15.73 8.99
N MET A 118 21.62 -15.86 9.75
CA MET A 118 21.31 -14.94 10.85
C MET A 118 22.39 -15.06 11.96
N ASP A 119 22.78 -16.29 12.30
CA ASP A 119 23.84 -16.58 13.26
C ASP A 119 25.16 -15.92 12.82
N ARG A 120 25.50 -16.03 11.56
CA ARG A 120 26.71 -15.44 10.98
C ARG A 120 26.65 -13.91 10.98
N ALA A 121 25.50 -13.33 10.63
CA ALA A 121 25.30 -11.87 10.68
C ALA A 121 25.46 -11.34 12.11
N VAL A 122 24.87 -12.04 13.08
CA VAL A 122 24.98 -11.70 14.52
C VAL A 122 26.43 -11.78 14.99
N GLU A 123 27.17 -12.85 14.67
CA GLU A 123 28.60 -12.99 15.02
C GLU A 123 29.44 -11.83 14.49
N ILE A 124 29.29 -11.50 13.20
CA ILE A 124 30.03 -10.42 12.55
C ILE A 124 29.72 -9.08 13.23
N LEU A 125 28.47 -8.76 13.39
CA LEU A 125 28.06 -7.47 13.96
C LEU A 125 28.46 -7.33 15.43
N MET A 126 28.35 -8.39 16.22
CA MET A 126 28.87 -8.39 17.61
C MET A 126 30.37 -8.12 17.66
N GLU A 127 31.17 -8.76 16.80
CA GLU A 127 32.62 -8.52 16.71
C GLU A 127 32.92 -7.05 16.38
N LYS A 128 32.21 -6.49 15.39
CA LYS A 128 32.36 -5.08 14.96
C LYS A 128 31.94 -4.10 16.06
N ILE A 129 30.87 -4.38 16.77
CA ILE A 129 30.43 -3.56 17.90
C ILE A 129 31.47 -3.59 19.03
N GLN A 130 31.97 -4.79 19.40
CA GLN A 130 32.94 -4.97 20.47
C GLN A 130 34.31 -4.35 20.16
N SER A 131 34.74 -4.38 18.90
CA SER A 131 35.99 -3.76 18.44
C SER A 131 35.85 -2.24 18.22
N GLY A 132 34.64 -1.70 18.22
CA GLY A 132 34.37 -0.27 17.95
C GLY A 132 34.61 0.12 16.49
N GLU A 133 34.53 -0.85 15.58
CA GLU A 133 34.64 -0.62 14.14
C GLU A 133 33.41 0.08 13.60
N ARG A 134 33.59 0.86 12.51
CA ARG A 134 32.51 1.70 11.97
C ARG A 134 31.63 0.91 11.01
N ILE A 135 30.33 0.95 11.28
CA ILE A 135 29.31 0.28 10.50
C ILE A 135 28.49 1.33 9.72
N ARG A 136 28.22 1.08 8.43
CA ARG A 136 27.27 1.87 7.64
C ARG A 136 26.07 1.05 7.27
N VAL A 137 24.87 1.51 7.66
CA VAL A 137 23.60 0.95 7.18
C VAL A 137 23.23 1.59 5.84
N ILE A 138 23.00 0.77 4.82
CA ILE A 138 22.56 1.24 3.49
C ILE A 138 21.16 0.69 3.24
N GLY A 139 20.15 1.57 3.35
CA GLY A 139 18.75 1.25 3.07
C GLY A 139 18.30 1.59 1.66
N ASP A 140 17.01 1.38 1.35
CA ASP A 140 16.40 1.90 0.13
C ASP A 140 15.61 3.19 0.43
N TYR A 141 15.18 3.87 -0.64
CA TYR A 141 14.56 5.20 -0.59
C TYR A 141 13.04 5.18 -0.33
N ASP A 142 12.42 4.03 -0.20
CA ASP A 142 11.00 3.94 0.09
C ASP A 142 10.70 3.75 1.59
N ILE A 143 9.44 3.56 1.93
CA ILE A 143 9.01 3.48 3.33
C ILE A 143 9.56 2.24 4.04
N ASP A 144 9.76 1.12 3.34
CA ASP A 144 10.33 -0.08 3.92
C ASP A 144 11.82 0.13 4.20
N GLY A 145 12.59 0.58 3.20
CA GLY A 145 14.01 0.90 3.36
C GLY A 145 14.27 1.97 4.42
N VAL A 146 13.45 3.02 4.49
CA VAL A 146 13.56 4.05 5.54
C VAL A 146 13.30 3.49 6.94
N CYS A 147 12.24 2.67 7.11
CA CYS A 147 11.92 2.05 8.41
C CYS A 147 12.98 1.00 8.78
N ALA A 148 13.45 0.18 7.82
CA ALA A 148 14.51 -0.80 8.05
C ALA A 148 15.81 -0.11 8.50
N THR A 149 16.19 0.98 7.82
CA THR A 149 17.35 1.80 8.20
C THR A 149 17.19 2.37 9.62
N TYR A 150 16.02 2.89 9.95
CA TYR A 150 15.74 3.40 11.28
C TYR A 150 15.90 2.31 12.36
N ILE A 151 15.31 1.14 12.15
CA ILE A 151 15.36 0.00 13.08
C ILE A 151 16.81 -0.43 13.33
N LEU A 152 17.61 -0.60 12.25
CA LEU A 152 19.02 -0.98 12.39
C LEU A 152 19.84 0.11 13.10
N LEU A 153 19.64 1.36 12.77
CA LEU A 153 20.37 2.46 13.43
C LEU A 153 20.07 2.53 14.93
N GLU A 154 18.81 2.59 15.32
CA GLU A 154 18.44 2.69 16.74
C GLU A 154 18.89 1.41 17.51
N GLY A 155 18.69 0.20 16.92
CA GLY A 155 19.11 -1.04 17.54
C GLY A 155 20.64 -1.16 17.71
N LEU A 156 21.40 -0.84 16.67
CA LEU A 156 22.87 -0.89 16.74
C LEU A 156 23.45 0.21 17.66
N GLU A 157 22.91 1.43 17.63
CA GLU A 157 23.30 2.51 18.56
C GLU A 157 23.03 2.12 20.02
N GLU A 158 21.88 1.51 20.31
CA GLU A 158 21.52 1.06 21.66
C GLU A 158 22.46 -0.05 22.18
N LEU A 159 23.02 -0.87 21.27
CA LEU A 159 24.04 -1.88 21.55
C LEU A 159 25.46 -1.32 21.61
N GLY A 160 25.64 -0.01 21.37
CA GLY A 160 26.92 0.69 21.46
C GLY A 160 27.76 0.69 20.19
N ALA A 161 27.17 0.34 19.03
CA ALA A 161 27.86 0.43 17.75
C ALA A 161 28.22 1.86 17.35
N VAL A 162 29.34 2.02 16.63
CA VAL A 162 29.67 3.26 15.92
C VAL A 162 29.06 3.15 14.51
N VAL A 163 27.83 3.61 14.36
CA VAL A 163 27.04 3.39 13.15
C VAL A 163 26.59 4.71 12.52
N ASP A 164 26.64 4.74 11.19
CA ASP A 164 26.03 5.79 10.37
C ASP A 164 25.18 5.17 9.24
N MET A 165 24.64 6.00 8.33
CA MET A 165 23.78 5.51 7.26
C MET A 165 24.01 6.24 5.94
N ASP A 166 23.67 5.55 4.85
CA ASP A 166 23.41 6.18 3.55
C ASP A 166 22.14 5.60 2.92
N ILE A 167 21.46 6.40 2.12
CA ILE A 167 20.29 6.01 1.34
C ILE A 167 20.49 6.54 -0.07
N PRO A 168 20.36 5.69 -1.12
CA PRO A 168 20.53 6.11 -2.50
C PRO A 168 19.52 7.19 -2.90
N ASP A 169 19.93 8.10 -3.79
CA ASP A 169 18.98 8.96 -4.48
C ASP A 169 18.28 8.19 -5.61
N ARG A 170 16.97 8.23 -5.62
CA ARG A 170 16.14 7.46 -6.56
C ARG A 170 16.47 7.72 -8.04
N ILE A 171 16.85 8.96 -8.39
CA ILE A 171 17.12 9.39 -9.77
C ILE A 171 18.59 9.29 -10.09
N ALA A 172 19.46 9.81 -9.21
CA ALA A 172 20.89 9.88 -9.45
C ALA A 172 21.61 8.54 -9.22
N ASP A 173 21.27 7.82 -8.14
CA ASP A 173 21.93 6.58 -7.75
C ASP A 173 21.18 5.31 -8.24
N GLY A 174 19.85 5.40 -8.42
CA GLY A 174 19.00 4.26 -8.76
C GLY A 174 18.51 3.51 -7.53
N TYR A 175 18.25 2.19 -7.69
CA TYR A 175 17.75 1.34 -6.63
C TYR A 175 18.90 0.60 -5.92
N GLY A 176 18.88 0.61 -4.59
CA GLY A 176 19.72 -0.22 -3.73
C GLY A 176 21.20 0.12 -3.73
N LEU A 177 22.02 -0.86 -3.32
CA LEU A 177 23.47 -0.74 -3.25
C LEU A 177 24.08 -0.55 -4.64
N ASN A 178 25.01 0.40 -4.75
CA ASN A 178 25.78 0.66 -5.97
C ASN A 178 27.23 1.01 -5.64
N GLN A 179 28.12 1.02 -6.65
CA GLN A 179 29.55 1.27 -6.44
C GLN A 179 29.83 2.63 -5.80
N ASN A 180 29.08 3.69 -6.16
CA ASN A 180 29.28 5.02 -5.55
C ASN A 180 29.01 5.03 -4.03
N LEU A 181 28.04 4.24 -3.55
CA LEU A 181 27.76 4.09 -2.12
C LEU A 181 28.92 3.37 -1.40
N ILE A 182 29.49 2.36 -2.04
CA ILE A 182 30.65 1.63 -1.53
C ILE A 182 31.87 2.54 -1.47
N ASP A 183 32.16 3.28 -2.54
CA ASP A 183 33.27 4.22 -2.61
C ASP A 183 33.17 5.28 -1.51
N ARG A 184 31.97 5.86 -1.33
CA ARG A 184 31.72 6.81 -0.22
C ARG A 184 31.96 6.19 1.16
N ALA A 185 31.56 4.94 1.35
CA ALA A 185 31.79 4.25 2.62
C ALA A 185 33.31 4.11 2.90
N ILE A 186 34.09 3.73 1.89
CA ILE A 186 35.56 3.62 2.00
C ILE A 186 36.21 4.98 2.27
N GLU A 187 35.82 6.02 1.52
CA GLU A 187 36.34 7.40 1.71
C GLU A 187 36.06 7.91 3.12
N ASP A 188 34.93 7.55 3.71
CA ASP A 188 34.55 7.89 5.08
C ASP A 188 35.20 7.01 6.15
N GLY A 189 36.00 5.99 5.76
CA GLY A 189 36.69 5.09 6.65
C GLY A 189 35.76 4.07 7.33
N ILE A 190 34.71 3.66 6.63
CA ILE A 190 33.82 2.58 7.01
C ILE A 190 34.43 1.26 6.54
N ASP A 191 34.41 0.23 7.37
CA ASP A 191 34.90 -1.10 7.04
C ASP A 191 33.76 -2.11 6.87
N THR A 192 32.58 -1.81 7.41
CA THR A 192 31.44 -2.73 7.42
C THR A 192 30.19 -2.07 6.87
N ILE A 193 29.58 -2.68 5.89
CA ILE A 193 28.27 -2.30 5.33
C ILE A 193 27.21 -3.33 5.77
N VAL A 194 26.07 -2.83 6.25
CA VAL A 194 24.86 -3.63 6.43
C VAL A 194 23.80 -3.07 5.49
N THR A 195 23.38 -3.84 4.50
CA THR A 195 22.25 -3.44 3.66
C THR A 195 20.92 -3.81 4.31
N CYS A 196 19.87 -3.06 4.06
CA CYS A 196 18.52 -3.41 4.48
C CYS A 196 17.49 -3.01 3.43
N ASP A 197 16.56 -3.92 3.15
CA ASP A 197 15.55 -3.80 2.08
C ASP A 197 16.20 -3.66 0.67
N ASN A 198 17.41 -4.10 0.55
CA ASN A 198 18.17 -4.19 -0.72
C ASN A 198 19.42 -5.05 -0.54
N GLY A 199 20.10 -5.33 -1.65
CA GLY A 199 21.39 -6.03 -1.64
C GLY A 199 21.32 -7.42 -2.24
N ILE A 200 20.20 -8.12 -2.18
CA ILE A 200 20.11 -9.52 -2.69
C ILE A 200 20.38 -9.62 -4.20
N ALA A 201 20.08 -8.58 -4.95
CA ALA A 201 20.31 -8.50 -6.39
C ALA A 201 21.62 -7.77 -6.77
N ALA A 202 22.41 -7.31 -5.79
CA ALA A 202 23.61 -6.50 -6.00
C ALA A 202 24.91 -7.35 -5.98
N ALA A 203 24.91 -8.48 -6.68
CA ALA A 203 26.03 -9.43 -6.63
C ALA A 203 27.35 -8.83 -7.18
N GLU A 204 27.29 -8.01 -8.23
CA GLU A 204 28.46 -7.37 -8.84
C GLU A 204 29.02 -6.26 -7.91
N GLU A 205 28.15 -5.45 -7.33
CA GLU A 205 28.50 -4.37 -6.41
C GLU A 205 29.10 -4.91 -5.11
N ILE A 206 28.51 -5.99 -4.58
CA ILE A 206 29.02 -6.64 -3.38
C ILE A 206 30.36 -7.29 -3.66
N SER A 207 30.56 -7.94 -4.82
CA SER A 207 31.86 -8.45 -5.23
C SER A 207 32.92 -7.35 -5.28
N TYR A 208 32.56 -6.19 -5.85
CA TYR A 208 33.44 -5.02 -5.86
C TYR A 208 33.83 -4.55 -4.45
N GLY A 209 32.88 -4.45 -3.53
CA GLY A 209 33.17 -4.09 -2.14
C GLY A 209 34.04 -5.12 -1.42
N LYS A 210 33.82 -6.42 -1.69
CA LYS A 210 34.65 -7.51 -1.16
C LYS A 210 36.08 -7.47 -1.68
N ASP A 211 36.28 -7.14 -2.95
CA ASP A 211 37.63 -6.99 -3.56
C ASP A 211 38.40 -5.82 -2.93
N LEU A 212 37.68 -4.82 -2.41
CA LEU A 212 38.25 -3.70 -1.66
C LEU A 212 38.43 -3.99 -0.14
N GLY A 213 38.12 -5.21 0.30
CA GLY A 213 38.34 -5.68 1.67
C GLY A 213 37.22 -5.33 2.66
N MET A 214 36.07 -4.90 2.20
CA MET A 214 34.94 -4.57 3.08
C MET A 214 34.26 -5.82 3.67
N THR A 215 33.75 -5.69 4.87
CA THR A 215 32.79 -6.64 5.45
C THR A 215 31.38 -6.24 5.02
N ILE A 216 30.60 -7.15 4.45
CA ILE A 216 29.25 -6.85 3.94
C ILE A 216 28.25 -7.88 4.46
N VAL A 217 27.24 -7.40 5.17
CA VAL A 217 26.07 -8.16 5.63
C VAL A 217 24.85 -7.69 4.85
N VAL A 218 24.15 -8.61 4.20
CA VAL A 218 22.92 -8.33 3.46
C VAL A 218 21.72 -8.74 4.30
N THR A 219 20.78 -7.82 4.52
CA THR A 219 19.44 -8.15 5.00
C THR A 219 18.43 -7.67 3.97
N ASP A 220 17.62 -8.59 3.42
CA ASP A 220 16.71 -8.31 2.33
C ASP A 220 15.48 -9.22 2.42
N HIS A 221 14.47 -8.95 1.61
CA HIS A 221 13.25 -9.75 1.49
C HIS A 221 12.79 -9.90 0.02
N HIS A 222 13.54 -9.38 -0.92
CA HIS A 222 13.20 -9.44 -2.33
C HIS A 222 13.41 -10.84 -2.92
N GLU A 223 12.84 -11.08 -4.11
CA GLU A 223 13.05 -12.35 -4.83
C GLU A 223 14.51 -12.45 -5.26
N ILE A 224 15.11 -13.60 -5.00
CA ILE A 224 16.50 -13.86 -5.36
C ILE A 224 16.60 -14.03 -6.87
N PRO A 225 17.48 -13.30 -7.55
CA PRO A 225 17.72 -13.49 -8.97
C PRO A 225 18.13 -14.91 -9.30
N PHE A 226 17.71 -15.45 -10.44
CA PHE A 226 18.09 -16.77 -10.89
C PHE A 226 18.26 -16.82 -12.41
N GLU A 227 19.08 -17.75 -12.87
CA GLU A 227 19.15 -18.18 -14.25
C GLU A 227 18.47 -19.53 -14.38
N GLU A 228 17.73 -19.73 -15.47
CA GLU A 228 17.09 -21.00 -15.76
C GLU A 228 17.86 -21.71 -16.89
N ASN A 229 18.29 -22.93 -16.62
CA ASN A 229 18.96 -23.73 -17.64
C ASN A 229 17.97 -24.33 -18.65
N GLU A 230 18.47 -25.01 -19.68
CA GLU A 230 17.66 -25.65 -20.74
C GLU A 230 16.68 -26.72 -20.18
N ASP A 231 16.99 -27.30 -19.03
CA ASP A 231 16.16 -28.30 -18.34
C ASP A 231 15.09 -27.68 -17.42
N GLY A 232 15.04 -26.32 -17.28
CA GLY A 232 14.12 -25.61 -16.41
C GLY A 232 14.55 -25.57 -14.95
N GLU A 233 15.80 -25.93 -14.63
CA GLU A 233 16.34 -25.81 -13.28
C GLU A 233 16.80 -24.36 -13.01
N LYS A 234 16.47 -23.84 -11.85
CA LYS A 234 16.85 -22.49 -11.41
C LYS A 234 18.18 -22.50 -10.68
N HIS A 235 19.13 -21.75 -11.19
CA HIS A 235 20.37 -21.41 -10.52
C HIS A 235 20.26 -20.03 -9.89
N TYR A 236 20.13 -19.99 -8.56
CA TYR A 236 20.00 -18.74 -7.82
C TYR A 236 21.34 -18.01 -7.74
N ILE A 237 21.32 -16.71 -8.04
CA ILE A 237 22.48 -15.82 -8.01
C ILE A 237 22.47 -15.11 -6.66
N LEU A 238 23.34 -15.54 -5.75
CA LEU A 238 23.51 -14.94 -4.44
C LEU A 238 24.70 -13.98 -4.45
N PRO A 239 24.60 -12.82 -3.77
CA PRO A 239 25.71 -11.91 -3.63
C PRO A 239 26.80 -12.55 -2.74
N PRO A 240 28.10 -12.31 -3.04
CA PRO A 240 29.22 -12.87 -2.27
C PRO A 240 29.49 -12.10 -0.97
N ALA A 241 28.45 -11.83 -0.21
CA ALA A 241 28.52 -11.15 1.09
C ALA A 241 29.03 -12.11 2.19
N ASP A 242 29.43 -11.54 3.34
CA ASP A 242 29.87 -12.33 4.51
C ASP A 242 28.70 -13.04 5.20
N ALA A 243 27.49 -12.46 5.10
CA ALA A 243 26.22 -13.07 5.51
C ALA A 243 25.09 -12.55 4.62
N VAL A 244 24.11 -13.42 4.29
CA VAL A 244 22.92 -13.09 3.49
C VAL A 244 21.67 -13.55 4.21
N VAL A 245 21.01 -12.63 4.90
CA VAL A 245 19.79 -12.87 5.64
C VAL A 245 18.58 -12.47 4.79
N ASP A 246 17.95 -13.48 4.20
CA ASP A 246 16.73 -13.31 3.42
C ASP A 246 15.80 -14.51 3.67
N PRO A 247 14.56 -14.30 4.14
CA PRO A 247 13.63 -15.40 4.36
C PRO A 247 13.32 -16.19 3.09
N LYS A 248 13.44 -15.60 1.89
CA LYS A 248 13.21 -16.24 0.60
C LYS A 248 14.42 -17.03 0.07
N HIS A 249 15.55 -16.99 0.76
CA HIS A 249 16.71 -17.80 0.38
C HIS A 249 16.30 -19.28 0.21
N PRO A 250 16.67 -19.96 -0.90
CA PRO A 250 16.20 -21.31 -1.21
C PRO A 250 16.44 -22.36 -0.11
N LEU A 251 17.51 -22.18 0.66
CA LEU A 251 17.90 -23.08 1.76
C LEU A 251 17.52 -22.52 3.14
N CYS A 252 16.74 -21.43 3.20
CA CYS A 252 16.32 -20.83 4.47
C CYS A 252 15.21 -21.66 5.12
N GLY A 253 15.41 -22.02 6.40
CA GLY A 253 14.44 -22.77 7.20
C GLY A 253 13.35 -21.92 7.85
N TYR A 254 13.39 -20.59 7.72
CA TYR A 254 12.43 -19.69 8.33
C TYR A 254 11.01 -19.98 7.83
N PRO A 255 10.01 -20.18 8.72
CA PRO A 255 8.69 -20.67 8.31
C PRO A 255 7.88 -19.68 7.48
N PHE A 256 8.07 -18.37 7.67
CA PHE A 256 7.28 -17.33 7.02
C PHE A 256 8.13 -16.50 6.02
N LYS A 257 7.83 -16.61 4.73
CA LYS A 257 8.62 -15.99 3.65
C LYS A 257 8.17 -14.57 3.28
N GLY A 258 7.10 -14.08 3.89
CA GLY A 258 6.42 -12.85 3.49
C GLY A 258 6.76 -11.62 4.32
N LEU A 259 7.88 -11.61 5.06
CA LEU A 259 8.33 -10.43 5.80
C LEU A 259 8.75 -9.31 4.83
N CYS A 260 8.62 -8.05 5.24
CA CYS A 260 9.23 -6.89 4.59
C CYS A 260 10.66 -6.65 5.11
N GLY A 261 11.43 -5.77 4.46
CA GLY A 261 12.81 -5.47 4.84
C GLY A 261 12.95 -4.96 6.28
N ALA A 262 12.04 -4.09 6.72
CA ALA A 262 12.02 -3.60 8.10
C ALA A 262 11.71 -4.69 9.13
N ALA A 263 10.89 -5.68 8.79
CA ALA A 263 10.63 -6.82 9.67
C ALA A 263 11.84 -7.76 9.75
N VAL A 264 12.60 -7.94 8.67
CA VAL A 264 13.88 -8.67 8.68
C VAL A 264 14.91 -7.91 9.53
N ALA A 265 15.01 -6.60 9.37
CA ALA A 265 15.87 -5.74 10.21
C ALA A 265 15.52 -5.84 11.69
N TYR A 266 14.21 -5.82 12.02
CA TYR A 266 13.73 -6.03 13.39
C TYR A 266 14.20 -7.37 13.97
N LYS A 267 14.08 -8.46 13.21
CA LYS A 267 14.54 -9.80 13.61
C LYS A 267 16.05 -9.88 13.81
N LEU A 268 16.85 -9.16 13.01
CA LEU A 268 18.30 -9.10 13.22
C LEU A 268 18.64 -8.35 14.52
N VAL A 269 17.97 -7.23 14.79
CA VAL A 269 18.19 -6.47 16.04
C VAL A 269 17.76 -7.30 17.26
N GLU A 270 16.60 -7.99 17.19
CA GLU A 270 16.12 -8.91 18.24
C GLU A 270 17.21 -9.96 18.56
N ALA A 271 17.73 -10.64 17.54
CA ALA A 271 18.79 -11.66 17.69
C ALA A 271 20.10 -11.07 18.24
N LEU A 272 20.48 -9.86 17.86
CA LEU A 272 21.67 -9.17 18.39
C LEU A 272 21.50 -8.81 19.87
N PHE A 273 20.33 -8.32 20.29
CA PHE A 273 20.06 -8.04 21.71
C PHE A 273 20.22 -9.29 22.55
N GLU A 274 19.60 -10.39 22.14
CA GLU A 274 19.69 -11.67 22.85
C GLU A 274 21.14 -12.20 22.90
N ALA A 275 21.86 -12.16 21.77
CA ALA A 275 23.25 -12.62 21.71
C ALA A 275 24.20 -11.78 22.57
N MET A 276 23.93 -10.50 22.76
CA MET A 276 24.66 -9.59 23.65
C MET A 276 24.16 -9.62 25.10
N GLY A 277 23.23 -10.53 25.43
CA GLY A 277 22.71 -10.69 26.79
C GLY A 277 21.79 -9.56 27.26
N ARG A 278 21.18 -8.82 26.32
CA ARG A 278 20.15 -7.80 26.58
C ARG A 278 18.76 -8.42 26.48
N ASP A 279 17.79 -7.82 27.14
CA ASP A 279 16.38 -8.20 26.98
C ASP A 279 15.87 -7.63 25.65
N SER A 280 15.44 -8.51 24.74
CA SER A 280 14.91 -8.09 23.44
C SER A 280 13.63 -7.26 23.55
N SER A 281 12.89 -7.35 24.68
CA SER A 281 11.73 -6.50 24.95
C SER A 281 12.07 -5.00 25.07
N ASP A 282 13.34 -4.65 25.34
CA ASP A 282 13.79 -3.26 25.35
C ASP A 282 13.67 -2.59 23.99
N MET A 283 13.63 -3.37 22.88
CA MET A 283 13.52 -2.89 21.52
C MET A 283 12.12 -3.06 20.89
N ASP A 284 11.13 -3.57 21.64
CA ASP A 284 9.77 -3.79 21.13
C ASP A 284 9.15 -2.52 20.52
N TYR A 285 9.54 -1.33 20.97
CA TYR A 285 9.05 -0.07 20.43
C TYR A 285 9.32 0.09 18.91
N LEU A 286 10.36 -0.58 18.38
CA LEU A 286 10.70 -0.55 16.94
C LEU A 286 9.70 -1.37 16.08
N LEU A 287 8.84 -2.16 16.72
CA LEU A 287 7.80 -2.91 16.01
C LEU A 287 6.76 -1.99 15.35
N GLU A 288 6.60 -0.76 15.84
CA GLU A 288 5.69 0.20 15.20
C GLU A 288 6.19 0.63 13.81
N GLU A 289 7.51 0.76 13.60
CA GLU A 289 8.10 1.04 12.30
C GLU A 289 8.05 -0.20 11.38
N ALA A 290 8.28 -1.40 11.90
CA ALA A 290 8.10 -2.64 11.13
C ALA A 290 6.64 -2.81 10.67
N ALA A 291 5.66 -2.43 11.49
CA ALA A 291 4.25 -2.42 11.10
C ALA A 291 3.92 -1.38 10.03
N ILE A 292 4.51 -0.17 10.14
CA ILE A 292 4.37 0.90 9.13
C ILE A 292 4.92 0.43 7.80
N ALA A 293 6.10 -0.18 7.81
CA ALA A 293 6.75 -0.73 6.63
C ALA A 293 5.93 -1.87 6.00
N THR A 294 5.51 -2.86 6.80
CA THR A 294 4.70 -3.99 6.34
C THR A 294 3.43 -3.56 5.58
N VAL A 295 2.75 -2.51 6.08
CA VAL A 295 1.58 -1.94 5.39
C VAL A 295 1.99 -1.08 4.21
N GLY A 296 3.09 -0.34 4.34
CA GLY A 296 3.58 0.62 3.34
C GLY A 296 4.09 -0.05 2.07
N ASP A 297 4.80 -1.18 2.21
CA ASP A 297 5.27 -2.04 1.12
C ASP A 297 4.19 -3.02 0.61
N VAL A 298 2.96 -2.88 1.11
CA VAL A 298 1.80 -3.66 0.65
C VAL A 298 2.01 -5.17 0.81
N MET A 299 2.63 -5.59 1.92
CA MET A 299 2.80 -7.01 2.24
C MET A 299 1.47 -7.67 2.59
N ASP A 300 1.38 -8.98 2.40
CA ASP A 300 0.19 -9.74 2.76
C ASP A 300 0.01 -9.76 4.30
N LEU A 301 -1.14 -9.28 4.79
CA LEU A 301 -1.45 -9.23 6.23
C LEU A 301 -1.93 -10.59 6.76
N VAL A 302 -1.07 -11.59 6.63
CA VAL A 302 -1.24 -12.97 7.09
C VAL A 302 -0.07 -13.39 7.97
N GLY A 303 -0.20 -14.49 8.73
CA GLY A 303 0.88 -15.01 9.58
C GLY A 303 1.49 -13.93 10.47
N GLU A 304 2.83 -13.84 10.49
CA GLU A 304 3.57 -12.87 11.30
C GLU A 304 3.27 -11.42 10.92
N ASN A 305 3.11 -11.10 9.64
CA ASN A 305 2.79 -9.74 9.20
C ASN A 305 1.50 -9.23 9.84
N ARG A 306 0.51 -10.11 10.00
CA ARG A 306 -0.73 -9.74 10.69
C ARG A 306 -0.48 -9.44 12.16
N ILE A 307 0.35 -10.22 12.84
CA ILE A 307 0.72 -10.01 14.25
C ILE A 307 1.49 -8.69 14.38
N ILE A 308 2.52 -8.50 13.58
CA ILE A 308 3.34 -7.26 13.56
C ILE A 308 2.45 -6.03 13.38
N VAL A 309 1.57 -6.03 12.36
CA VAL A 309 0.72 -4.88 12.08
C VAL A 309 -0.33 -4.68 13.19
N LYS A 310 -0.91 -5.74 13.73
CA LYS A 310 -1.89 -5.64 14.82
C LYS A 310 -1.26 -5.02 16.07
N GLN A 311 -0.07 -5.49 16.47
CA GLN A 311 0.65 -4.99 17.64
C GLN A 311 1.18 -3.57 17.41
N GLY A 312 1.80 -3.30 16.25
CA GLY A 312 2.30 -1.96 15.93
C GLY A 312 1.19 -0.90 15.85
N LEU A 313 -0.01 -1.25 15.36
CA LEU A 313 -1.17 -0.34 15.40
C LEU A 313 -1.60 0.00 16.84
N GLU A 314 -1.51 -0.94 17.79
CA GLU A 314 -1.76 -0.66 19.20
C GLU A 314 -0.68 0.23 19.81
N MET A 315 0.59 0.03 19.44
CA MET A 315 1.71 0.88 19.86
C MET A 315 1.59 2.29 19.32
N LEU A 316 1.24 2.46 18.05
CA LEU A 316 1.04 3.78 17.42
C LEU A 316 -0.01 4.66 18.12
N LYS A 317 -0.96 4.07 18.84
CA LYS A 317 -1.92 4.84 19.67
C LYS A 317 -1.22 5.63 20.78
N ARG A 318 -0.05 5.18 21.22
CA ARG A 318 0.72 5.71 22.34
C ARG A 318 2.19 5.90 21.97
N THR A 319 2.50 6.02 20.69
CA THR A 319 3.90 6.08 20.22
C THR A 319 4.75 7.05 21.03
N GLY A 320 5.94 6.60 21.41
CA GLY A 320 6.98 7.40 22.06
C GLY A 320 7.71 8.30 21.06
N ASN A 321 7.72 7.93 19.77
CA ASN A 321 8.47 8.60 18.72
C ASN A 321 7.91 10.02 18.42
N PRO A 322 8.71 11.10 18.61
CA PRO A 322 8.27 12.47 18.36
C PRO A 322 7.88 12.71 16.91
N GLY A 323 8.58 12.07 15.96
CA GLY A 323 8.33 12.18 14.52
C GLY A 323 6.99 11.60 14.12
N LEU A 324 6.68 10.38 14.58
CA LEU A 324 5.39 9.74 14.32
C LEU A 324 4.23 10.52 14.93
N ARG A 325 4.40 11.02 16.17
CA ARG A 325 3.41 11.91 16.79
C ARG A 325 3.14 13.17 15.98
N ALA A 326 4.19 13.82 15.49
CA ALA A 326 4.06 15.01 14.66
C ALA A 326 3.37 14.69 13.32
N LEU A 327 3.74 13.57 12.68
CA LEU A 327 3.14 13.12 11.42
C LEU A 327 1.65 12.79 11.57
N ILE A 328 1.28 12.12 12.65
CA ILE A 328 -0.12 11.83 13.03
C ILE A 328 -0.90 13.13 13.26
N ALA A 329 -0.31 14.07 14.00
CA ALA A 329 -0.96 15.34 14.33
C ALA A 329 -1.17 16.24 13.11
N CYS A 330 -0.16 16.41 12.25
CA CYS A 330 -0.26 17.26 11.05
C CYS A 330 -1.25 16.71 10.01
N ASN A 331 -1.52 15.40 10.03
CA ASN A 331 -2.54 14.76 9.22
C ASN A 331 -3.93 14.70 9.91
N GLU A 332 -4.12 15.43 11.01
CA GLU A 332 -5.37 15.53 11.77
C GLU A 332 -5.86 14.15 12.30
N LEU A 333 -4.96 13.22 12.59
CA LEU A 333 -5.26 11.90 13.14
C LEU A 333 -5.12 11.82 14.66
N GLY A 334 -4.69 12.88 15.32
CA GLY A 334 -4.52 12.92 16.79
C GLY A 334 -5.81 12.57 17.53
N GLY A 335 -5.70 11.64 18.48
CA GLY A 335 -6.82 11.13 19.27
C GLY A 335 -7.80 10.23 18.54
N LYS A 336 -7.44 9.74 17.36
CA LYS A 336 -8.22 8.79 16.57
C LYS A 336 -7.58 7.42 16.56
N GLU A 337 -8.38 6.40 16.29
CA GLU A 337 -7.88 5.07 16.05
C GLU A 337 -7.10 5.04 14.73
N ILE A 338 -5.81 4.70 14.81
CA ILE A 338 -4.96 4.49 13.64
C ILE A 338 -5.20 3.06 13.16
N THR A 339 -5.45 2.90 11.87
CA THR A 339 -5.69 1.61 11.21
C THR A 339 -4.68 1.41 10.08
N ALA A 340 -4.57 0.21 9.56
CA ALA A 340 -3.74 -0.08 8.39
C ALA A 340 -4.05 0.86 7.20
N TYR A 341 -5.31 1.29 7.06
CA TYR A 341 -5.69 2.30 6.07
C TYR A 341 -4.96 3.63 6.28
N HIS A 342 -4.88 4.11 7.52
CA HIS A 342 -4.19 5.38 7.81
C HIS A 342 -2.70 5.27 7.52
N ILE A 343 -2.09 4.12 7.76
CA ILE A 343 -0.70 3.86 7.36
C ILE A 343 -0.60 3.88 5.83
N GLY A 344 -1.33 3.04 5.12
CA GLY A 344 -1.18 2.87 3.67
C GLY A 344 -1.58 4.09 2.82
N PHE A 345 -2.52 4.93 3.30
CA PHE A 345 -3.09 6.02 2.49
C PHE A 345 -2.86 7.42 3.04
N VAL A 346 -2.37 7.57 4.28
CA VAL A 346 -2.15 8.89 4.89
C VAL A 346 -0.70 9.06 5.35
N LEU A 347 -0.23 8.24 6.28
CA LEU A 347 1.11 8.37 6.87
C LEU A 347 2.21 7.90 5.92
N GLY A 348 2.09 6.69 5.40
CA GLY A 348 3.06 6.11 4.46
C GLY A 348 3.28 6.95 3.20
N PRO A 349 2.23 7.46 2.53
CA PRO A 349 2.41 8.39 1.43
C PRO A 349 3.16 9.67 1.77
N CYS A 350 3.14 10.15 3.02
CA CYS A 350 3.95 11.30 3.44
C CYS A 350 5.44 10.91 3.54
N LEU A 351 5.76 9.75 4.13
CA LEU A 351 7.13 9.24 4.20
C LEU A 351 7.68 8.98 2.79
N ASN A 352 6.94 8.27 1.96
CA ASN A 352 7.31 7.97 0.57
C ASN A 352 7.44 9.19 -0.35
N ALA A 353 6.82 10.33 -0.01
CA ALA A 353 6.86 11.52 -0.85
C ALA A 353 8.26 12.12 -0.92
N SER A 354 9.04 12.04 0.16
CA SER A 354 10.42 12.54 0.18
C SER A 354 11.31 11.77 -0.79
N GLY A 355 11.31 10.44 -0.77
CA GLY A 355 12.08 9.62 -1.71
C GLY A 355 11.62 9.72 -3.17
N ARG A 356 10.48 10.37 -3.44
CA ARG A 356 9.99 10.60 -4.82
C ARG A 356 10.32 11.98 -5.37
N LEU A 357 10.25 13.01 -4.53
CA LEU A 357 10.32 14.43 -4.95
C LEU A 357 11.50 15.19 -4.32
N ASP A 358 12.22 14.58 -3.37
CA ASP A 358 13.34 15.14 -2.64
C ASP A 358 14.28 13.98 -2.25
N THR A 359 14.72 13.88 -1.02
CA THR A 359 15.55 12.76 -0.52
C THR A 359 14.85 11.97 0.59
N ALA A 360 14.93 10.64 0.55
CA ALA A 360 14.40 9.76 1.59
C ALA A 360 15.04 10.00 2.97
N LYS A 361 16.25 10.55 3.04
CA LYS A 361 16.92 10.96 4.29
C LYS A 361 16.05 11.90 5.12
N ARG A 362 15.11 12.66 4.51
CA ARG A 362 14.17 13.53 5.23
C ARG A 362 13.13 12.73 6.02
N ALA A 363 12.63 11.62 5.47
CA ALA A 363 11.71 10.73 6.18
C ALA A 363 12.42 10.05 7.37
N LEU A 364 13.67 9.60 7.17
CA LEU A 364 14.50 9.06 8.24
C LEU A 364 14.78 10.11 9.32
N ALA A 365 15.09 11.36 8.94
CA ALA A 365 15.27 12.45 9.88
C ALA A 365 14.02 12.75 10.72
N LEU A 366 12.81 12.55 10.16
CA LEU A 366 11.57 12.63 10.94
C LEU A 366 11.52 11.56 12.03
N LEU A 367 11.79 10.30 11.69
CA LEU A 367 11.76 9.19 12.65
C LEU A 367 12.82 9.38 13.74
N ARG A 368 13.97 9.92 13.40
CA ARG A 368 15.09 10.21 14.33
C ARG A 368 14.98 11.54 15.08
N ALA A 369 13.94 12.35 14.84
CA ALA A 369 13.76 13.63 15.52
C ALA A 369 13.66 13.45 17.04
N LYS A 370 14.52 14.13 17.79
CA LYS A 370 14.55 13.99 19.27
C LYS A 370 13.66 15.01 19.97
N THR A 371 13.23 16.07 19.28
CA THR A 371 12.39 17.12 19.87
C THR A 371 11.09 17.31 19.10
N LYS A 372 10.03 17.69 19.83
CA LYS A 372 8.74 18.01 19.21
C LYS A 372 8.85 19.11 18.15
N ARG A 373 9.68 20.14 18.39
CA ARG A 373 9.84 21.28 17.48
C ARG A 373 10.45 20.86 16.13
N GLU A 374 11.49 20.07 16.19
CA GLU A 374 12.14 19.50 15.02
C GLU A 374 11.15 18.58 14.24
N ALA A 375 10.52 17.67 14.93
CA ALA A 375 9.52 16.77 14.36
C ALA A 375 8.35 17.50 13.69
N ASP A 376 7.81 18.55 14.33
CA ASP A 376 6.71 19.35 13.78
C ASP A 376 7.09 20.02 12.44
N VAL A 377 8.36 20.51 12.32
CA VAL A 377 8.85 21.14 11.09
C VAL A 377 8.97 20.11 9.97
N ILE A 378 9.67 18.98 10.24
CA ILE A 378 9.91 17.95 9.23
C ILE A 378 8.60 17.30 8.80
N ALA A 379 7.67 16.99 9.74
CA ALA A 379 6.37 16.44 9.42
C ALA A 379 5.52 17.39 8.55
N GLY A 380 5.62 18.69 8.79
CA GLY A 380 4.98 19.72 7.96
C GLY A 380 5.51 19.72 6.52
N ASP A 381 6.83 19.62 6.36
CA ASP A 381 7.51 19.55 5.05
C ASP A 381 7.09 18.26 4.29
N LEU A 382 7.13 17.09 4.94
CA LEU A 382 6.73 15.82 4.32
C LEU A 382 5.26 15.84 3.89
N LYS A 383 4.40 16.44 4.70
CA LYS A 383 2.99 16.61 4.33
C LYS A 383 2.85 17.51 3.10
N ALA A 384 3.59 18.62 3.02
CA ALA A 384 3.57 19.52 1.86
C ALA A 384 4.07 18.82 0.59
N LEU A 385 5.16 18.03 0.68
CA LEU A 385 5.65 17.21 -0.43
C LEU A 385 4.59 16.18 -0.89
N ASN A 386 3.91 15.53 0.04
CA ASN A 386 2.84 14.59 -0.30
C ASN A 386 1.65 15.28 -0.97
N ASP A 387 1.28 16.48 -0.53
CA ASP A 387 0.19 17.24 -1.14
C ASP A 387 0.59 17.68 -2.58
N CYS A 388 1.83 18.13 -2.80
CA CYS A 388 2.39 18.41 -4.13
C CYS A 388 2.37 17.14 -5.03
N ARG A 389 2.85 16.01 -4.51
CA ARG A 389 2.80 14.72 -5.21
C ARG A 389 1.37 14.35 -5.64
N LYS A 390 0.38 14.56 -4.74
CA LYS A 390 -1.05 14.28 -5.08
C LYS A 390 -1.53 15.14 -6.23
N GLU A 391 -1.25 16.45 -6.19
CA GLU A 391 -1.65 17.37 -7.27
C GLU A 391 -1.00 17.00 -8.61
N MET A 392 0.31 16.68 -8.60
CA MET A 392 1.01 16.23 -9.81
C MET A 392 0.41 14.92 -10.33
N THR A 393 0.10 13.96 -9.45
CA THR A 393 -0.52 12.69 -9.82
C THR A 393 -1.91 12.91 -10.42
N GLU A 394 -2.74 13.77 -9.82
CA GLU A 394 -4.09 14.07 -10.33
C GLU A 394 -4.03 14.65 -11.73
N LYS A 395 -3.15 15.63 -11.98
CA LYS A 395 -2.94 16.23 -13.31
C LYS A 395 -2.49 15.19 -14.34
N ALA A 396 -1.51 14.34 -13.96
CA ALA A 396 -1.04 13.29 -14.88
C ALA A 396 -2.11 12.24 -15.18
N VAL A 397 -2.96 11.88 -14.22
CA VAL A 397 -4.09 10.97 -14.43
C VAL A 397 -5.14 11.60 -15.34
N GLU A 398 -5.45 12.89 -15.20
CA GLU A 398 -6.38 13.61 -16.09
C GLU A 398 -5.84 13.61 -17.52
N GLU A 399 -4.56 13.89 -17.72
CA GLU A 399 -3.90 13.86 -19.02
C GLU A 399 -3.91 12.45 -19.62
N ALA A 400 -3.57 11.40 -18.81
CA ALA A 400 -3.64 10.01 -19.24
C ALA A 400 -5.03 9.61 -19.71
N VAL A 401 -6.07 10.01 -18.99
CA VAL A 401 -7.47 9.75 -19.37
C VAL A 401 -7.80 10.42 -20.71
N LYS A 402 -7.37 11.66 -20.90
CA LYS A 402 -7.58 12.38 -22.17
C LYS A 402 -6.88 11.66 -23.32
N VAL A 403 -5.62 11.27 -23.15
CA VAL A 403 -4.88 10.48 -24.16
C VAL A 403 -5.64 9.20 -24.52
N ILE A 404 -6.09 8.43 -23.52
CA ILE A 404 -6.83 7.16 -23.72
C ILE A 404 -8.14 7.40 -24.48
N GLU A 405 -8.86 8.47 -24.19
CA GLU A 405 -10.16 8.75 -24.78
C GLU A 405 -10.06 9.33 -26.21
N GLU A 406 -9.03 10.12 -26.51
CA GLU A 406 -8.86 10.82 -27.79
C GLU A 406 -8.02 10.03 -28.82
N SER A 407 -7.04 9.21 -28.39
CA SER A 407 -6.07 8.55 -29.29
C SER A 407 -6.46 7.14 -29.76
N GLY A 408 -7.56 6.58 -29.23
CA GLY A 408 -7.96 5.21 -29.52
C GLY A 408 -7.21 4.13 -28.71
N VAL A 409 -6.22 4.47 -27.86
CA VAL A 409 -5.54 3.57 -26.92
C VAL A 409 -6.52 2.81 -26.02
N GLY A 410 -7.65 3.41 -25.69
CA GLY A 410 -8.69 2.78 -24.88
C GLY A 410 -9.29 1.48 -25.45
N LYS A 411 -9.07 1.18 -26.75
CA LYS A 411 -9.52 -0.07 -27.39
C LYS A 411 -8.53 -1.22 -27.18
N ASP A 412 -7.26 -0.93 -26.87
CA ASP A 412 -6.21 -1.92 -26.67
C ASP A 412 -6.49 -2.78 -25.45
N ARG A 413 -6.00 -4.02 -25.44
CA ARG A 413 -6.08 -4.92 -24.29
C ARG A 413 -5.11 -4.50 -23.21
N VAL A 414 -3.91 -4.07 -23.57
CA VAL A 414 -2.88 -3.49 -22.71
C VAL A 414 -2.77 -2.00 -23.04
N LEU A 415 -3.03 -1.15 -22.05
CA LEU A 415 -2.94 0.30 -22.21
C LEU A 415 -1.48 0.74 -22.14
N VAL A 416 -1.00 1.38 -23.22
CA VAL A 416 0.31 2.05 -23.23
C VAL A 416 0.06 3.54 -23.39
N VAL A 417 0.32 4.30 -22.33
CA VAL A 417 0.02 5.73 -22.26
C VAL A 417 1.34 6.49 -22.16
N TYR A 418 1.61 7.34 -23.14
CA TYR A 418 2.81 8.17 -23.15
C TYR A 418 2.50 9.58 -22.67
N LEU A 419 3.19 10.00 -21.63
CA LEU A 419 3.08 11.30 -20.95
C LEU A 419 4.48 11.92 -20.83
N PRO A 420 5.00 12.61 -21.84
CA PRO A 420 6.39 13.05 -21.89
C PRO A 420 6.82 13.93 -20.71
N ASN A 421 5.89 14.68 -20.13
CA ASN A 421 6.16 15.60 -19.03
C ASN A 421 5.79 15.02 -17.64
N CYS A 422 5.41 13.75 -17.55
CA CYS A 422 5.14 13.11 -16.27
C CYS A 422 6.45 12.86 -15.53
N HIS A 423 6.52 13.25 -14.25
CA HIS A 423 7.67 12.93 -13.43
C HIS A 423 7.83 11.41 -13.31
N GLU A 424 9.03 10.88 -13.59
CA GLU A 424 9.27 9.43 -13.69
C GLU A 424 8.87 8.66 -12.42
N SER A 425 9.11 9.24 -11.22
CA SER A 425 8.74 8.63 -9.94
C SER A 425 7.22 8.48 -9.73
N LEU A 426 6.39 9.15 -10.55
CA LEU A 426 4.92 9.11 -10.48
C LEU A 426 4.31 8.18 -11.52
N ALA A 427 5.04 7.78 -12.56
CA ALA A 427 4.53 6.93 -13.64
C ALA A 427 3.84 5.67 -13.12
N GLY A 428 4.43 5.01 -12.11
CA GLY A 428 3.85 3.82 -11.48
C GLY A 428 2.54 4.09 -10.71
N ILE A 429 2.42 5.26 -10.08
CA ILE A 429 1.17 5.64 -9.38
C ILE A 429 0.08 5.95 -10.40
N VAL A 430 0.43 6.66 -11.47
CA VAL A 430 -0.51 6.97 -12.57
C VAL A 430 -0.96 5.69 -13.24
N ALA A 431 -0.04 4.75 -13.56
CA ALA A 431 -0.37 3.44 -14.12
C ALA A 431 -1.35 2.66 -13.22
N GLY A 432 -1.14 2.67 -11.90
CA GLY A 432 -2.05 2.06 -10.92
C GLY A 432 -3.46 2.66 -10.99
N ARG A 433 -3.58 4.00 -11.03
CA ARG A 433 -4.87 4.70 -11.12
C ARG A 433 -5.60 4.43 -12.45
N ILE A 434 -4.87 4.38 -13.53
CA ILE A 434 -5.44 4.05 -14.86
C ILE A 434 -5.88 2.58 -14.89
N ARG A 435 -5.07 1.64 -14.38
CA ARG A 435 -5.42 0.23 -14.24
C ARG A 435 -6.71 0.05 -13.41
N GLU A 436 -6.85 0.72 -12.28
CA GLU A 436 -8.07 0.69 -11.46
C GLU A 436 -9.29 1.21 -12.22
N ARG A 437 -9.12 2.31 -12.97
CA ARG A 437 -10.23 2.93 -13.71
C ARG A 437 -10.74 2.10 -14.88
N TYR A 438 -9.82 1.45 -15.62
CA TYR A 438 -10.14 0.72 -16.86
C TYR A 438 -10.13 -0.80 -16.71
N TYR A 439 -9.62 -1.30 -15.57
CA TYR A 439 -9.38 -2.71 -15.29
C TYR A 439 -8.63 -3.40 -16.44
N LYS A 440 -7.49 -2.83 -16.82
CA LYS A 440 -6.59 -3.31 -17.88
C LYS A 440 -5.14 -3.21 -17.43
N PRO A 441 -4.25 -4.12 -17.85
CA PRO A 441 -2.82 -3.91 -17.71
C PRO A 441 -2.45 -2.56 -18.32
N THR A 442 -1.65 -1.78 -17.61
CA THR A 442 -1.37 -0.39 -18.01
C THR A 442 0.10 -0.07 -17.83
N PHE A 443 0.73 0.43 -18.88
CA PHE A 443 2.04 1.06 -18.86
C PHE A 443 1.88 2.57 -19.00
N VAL A 444 2.55 3.33 -18.15
CA VAL A 444 2.72 4.78 -18.31
C VAL A 444 4.18 5.04 -18.59
N LEU A 445 4.44 5.68 -19.72
CA LEU A 445 5.75 5.99 -20.24
C LEU A 445 5.97 7.51 -20.17
N THR A 446 7.21 7.92 -19.89
CA THR A 446 7.62 9.33 -19.79
C THR A 446 9.01 9.52 -20.37
N ASP A 447 9.39 10.74 -20.69
CA ASP A 447 10.76 11.04 -21.09
C ASP A 447 11.70 10.91 -19.87
N GLY A 448 12.85 10.29 -20.08
CA GLY A 448 13.98 10.22 -19.18
C GLY A 448 15.21 10.82 -19.82
N GLU A 449 16.32 10.91 -19.08
CA GLU A 449 17.58 11.50 -19.58
C GLU A 449 18.10 10.76 -20.81
N ASP A 450 18.04 9.42 -20.84
CA ASP A 450 18.60 8.57 -21.90
C ASP A 450 17.53 7.89 -22.77
N GLY A 451 16.35 8.49 -22.94
CA GLY A 451 15.26 7.90 -23.71
C GLY A 451 13.94 7.90 -22.97
N VAL A 452 13.14 6.86 -23.16
CA VAL A 452 11.81 6.73 -22.54
C VAL A 452 11.89 5.75 -21.38
N LYS A 453 11.42 6.16 -20.20
CA LYS A 453 11.24 5.32 -19.01
C LYS A 453 9.76 5.03 -18.79
N GLY A 454 9.44 3.93 -18.15
CA GLY A 454 8.05 3.61 -17.86
C GLY A 454 7.85 2.68 -16.69
N SER A 455 6.62 2.72 -16.19
CA SER A 455 6.15 1.81 -15.15
C SER A 455 4.83 1.18 -15.56
N GLY A 456 4.72 -0.13 -15.32
CA GLY A 456 3.53 -0.91 -15.56
C GLY A 456 2.83 -1.35 -14.28
N ARG A 457 1.51 -1.49 -14.36
CA ARG A 457 0.66 -2.08 -13.31
C ARG A 457 -0.35 -3.03 -13.94
N SER A 458 -0.47 -4.23 -13.40
CA SER A 458 -1.24 -5.31 -13.99
C SER A 458 -2.53 -5.64 -13.26
N ILE A 459 -3.30 -6.53 -13.88
CA ILE A 459 -4.42 -7.27 -13.31
C ILE A 459 -4.00 -8.72 -13.08
N ASP A 460 -4.72 -9.48 -12.26
CA ASP A 460 -4.34 -10.85 -11.86
C ASP A 460 -4.20 -11.82 -13.04
N ALA A 461 -4.93 -11.59 -14.12
CA ALA A 461 -4.92 -12.42 -15.33
C ALA A 461 -3.70 -12.19 -16.24
N TYR A 462 -2.86 -11.18 -16.00
CA TYR A 462 -1.77 -10.78 -16.90
C TYR A 462 -0.43 -10.72 -16.19
N HIS A 463 0.51 -11.57 -16.59
CA HIS A 463 1.85 -11.60 -16.01
C HIS A 463 2.78 -10.59 -16.67
N MET A 464 2.89 -9.41 -16.06
CA MET A 464 3.52 -8.25 -16.70
C MET A 464 4.99 -8.48 -17.09
N TYR A 465 5.78 -9.12 -16.24
CA TYR A 465 7.19 -9.40 -16.52
C TYR A 465 7.36 -10.39 -17.69
N GLU A 466 6.61 -11.49 -17.71
CA GLU A 466 6.69 -12.49 -18.81
C GLU A 466 6.29 -11.87 -20.16
N GLU A 467 5.27 -11.03 -20.15
CA GLU A 467 4.81 -10.36 -21.38
C GLU A 467 5.84 -9.32 -21.87
N LEU A 468 6.50 -8.58 -20.95
CA LEU A 468 7.60 -7.70 -21.31
C LEU A 468 8.79 -8.48 -21.89
N ASN A 469 9.10 -9.64 -21.34
CA ASN A 469 10.20 -10.48 -21.83
C ASN A 469 10.00 -10.89 -23.30
N LYS A 470 8.76 -11.11 -23.75
CA LYS A 470 8.44 -11.35 -25.17
C LYS A 470 8.80 -10.15 -26.08
N CYS A 471 8.78 -8.94 -25.50
CA CYS A 471 9.08 -7.69 -26.18
C CYS A 471 10.50 -7.15 -25.88
N ARG A 472 11.38 -7.95 -25.23
CA ARG A 472 12.72 -7.54 -24.76
C ARG A 472 13.58 -6.85 -25.80
N HIS A 473 13.44 -7.20 -27.07
CA HIS A 473 14.20 -6.64 -28.20
C HIS A 473 13.94 -5.14 -28.47
N LEU A 474 12.86 -4.57 -27.90
CA LEU A 474 12.50 -3.14 -27.97
C LEU A 474 12.95 -2.37 -26.74
N LEU A 475 13.44 -3.06 -25.71
CA LEU A 475 13.75 -2.50 -24.39
C LEU A 475 15.26 -2.43 -24.20
N THR A 476 15.72 -1.36 -23.54
CA THR A 476 17.13 -1.22 -23.10
C THR A 476 17.34 -1.83 -21.69
N ARG A 477 16.34 -1.64 -20.81
CA ARG A 477 16.28 -2.26 -19.48
C ARG A 477 14.84 -2.59 -19.15
N PHE A 478 14.61 -3.66 -18.43
CA PHE A 478 13.30 -3.96 -17.82
C PHE A 478 13.47 -4.91 -16.64
N GLY A 479 12.52 -4.86 -15.73
CA GLY A 479 12.46 -5.71 -14.55
C GLY A 479 11.10 -5.63 -13.89
N GLY A 480 10.82 -6.55 -12.96
CA GLY A 480 9.56 -6.55 -12.23
C GLY A 480 9.04 -7.95 -11.95
N HIS A 481 7.76 -8.02 -11.68
CA HIS A 481 7.06 -9.25 -11.33
C HIS A 481 5.66 -9.29 -11.99
N LYS A 482 4.82 -10.24 -11.61
CA LYS A 482 3.49 -10.46 -12.20
C LYS A 482 2.64 -9.19 -12.27
N LEU A 483 2.59 -8.37 -11.22
CA LEU A 483 1.64 -7.26 -11.08
C LEU A 483 2.24 -5.87 -11.35
N ALA A 484 3.56 -5.76 -11.40
CA ALA A 484 4.23 -4.49 -11.66
C ALA A 484 5.55 -4.71 -12.38
N ALA A 485 5.92 -3.75 -13.24
CA ALA A 485 7.22 -3.76 -13.91
C ALA A 485 7.70 -2.34 -14.22
N GLY A 486 9.02 -2.19 -14.28
CA GLY A 486 9.71 -1.02 -14.81
C GLY A 486 10.34 -1.34 -16.16
N LEU A 487 10.47 -0.35 -17.01
CA LEU A 487 11.11 -0.52 -18.32
C LEU A 487 11.79 0.78 -18.78
N SER A 488 12.78 0.61 -19.66
CA SER A 488 13.39 1.72 -20.41
C SER A 488 13.53 1.32 -21.88
N MET A 489 13.42 2.29 -22.76
CA MET A 489 13.58 2.10 -24.21
C MET A 489 14.15 3.34 -24.89
N ARG A 490 14.63 3.17 -26.10
CA ARG A 490 15.13 4.28 -26.91
C ARG A 490 14.01 5.27 -27.26
N ALA A 491 14.35 6.55 -27.41
CA ALA A 491 13.43 7.55 -27.89
C ALA A 491 12.76 7.12 -29.23
N GLY A 492 11.46 7.41 -29.37
CA GLY A 492 10.68 7.01 -30.55
C GLY A 492 10.18 5.56 -30.56
N GLY A 493 10.50 4.73 -29.54
CA GLY A 493 10.10 3.32 -29.46
C GLY A 493 8.65 3.08 -29.00
N VAL A 494 7.95 4.10 -28.53
CA VAL A 494 6.64 3.99 -27.86
C VAL A 494 5.58 3.26 -28.70
N GLU A 495 5.38 3.66 -29.96
CA GLU A 495 4.36 3.04 -30.83
C GLU A 495 4.73 1.60 -31.23
N ALA A 496 6.03 1.32 -31.44
CA ALA A 496 6.50 -0.03 -31.71
C ALA A 496 6.26 -0.94 -30.50
N PHE A 497 6.56 -0.47 -29.30
CA PHE A 497 6.29 -1.18 -28.05
C PHE A 497 4.79 -1.39 -27.84
N ARG A 498 3.95 -0.34 -28.01
CA ARG A 498 2.49 -0.44 -27.87
C ARG A 498 1.93 -1.53 -28.78
N LYS A 499 2.37 -1.55 -30.05
CA LYS A 499 1.93 -2.57 -31.00
C LYS A 499 2.40 -3.97 -30.56
N ALA A 500 3.68 -4.15 -30.27
CA ALA A 500 4.24 -5.44 -29.93
C ALA A 500 3.59 -6.05 -28.69
N ILE A 501 3.42 -5.28 -27.59
CA ILE A 501 2.84 -5.79 -26.35
C ILE A 501 1.35 -6.17 -26.51
N ASN A 502 0.62 -5.50 -27.40
CA ASN A 502 -0.76 -5.87 -27.72
C ASN A 502 -0.86 -7.05 -28.69
N ASP A 503 0.10 -7.21 -29.61
CA ASP A 503 0.16 -8.34 -30.55
C ASP A 503 0.45 -9.66 -29.82
N VAL A 504 1.28 -9.65 -28.77
CA VAL A 504 1.57 -10.85 -27.95
C VAL A 504 0.53 -11.11 -26.86
N CYS A 505 -0.36 -10.17 -26.58
CA CYS A 505 -1.35 -10.26 -25.50
C CYS A 505 -2.44 -11.29 -25.81
N THR A 506 -2.56 -12.30 -24.95
CA THR A 506 -3.54 -13.40 -25.06
C THR A 506 -4.80 -13.19 -24.22
N LEU A 507 -4.93 -12.05 -23.48
CA LEU A 507 -6.08 -11.79 -22.61
C LEU A 507 -7.41 -11.88 -23.36
N GLU A 508 -8.35 -12.58 -22.79
CA GLU A 508 -9.74 -12.66 -23.25
C GLU A 508 -10.60 -11.51 -22.70
N GLU A 509 -11.72 -11.22 -23.36
CA GLU A 509 -12.66 -10.16 -22.90
C GLU A 509 -13.20 -10.40 -21.47
N ASP A 510 -13.39 -11.65 -21.07
CA ASP A 510 -13.89 -12.01 -19.74
C ASP A 510 -12.83 -11.79 -18.64
N GLU A 511 -11.54 -11.91 -18.98
CA GLU A 511 -10.43 -11.65 -18.05
C GLU A 511 -10.22 -10.15 -17.79
N LEU A 512 -10.74 -9.30 -18.69
CA LEU A 512 -10.79 -7.85 -18.54
C LEU A 512 -12.02 -7.37 -17.75
N ARG A 513 -12.71 -8.26 -17.01
CA ARG A 513 -13.80 -7.91 -16.11
C ARG A 513 -13.36 -8.04 -14.66
N GLU A 514 -13.66 -7.03 -13.88
CA GLU A 514 -13.37 -7.06 -12.43
C GLU A 514 -14.17 -8.18 -11.77
N LYS A 515 -13.48 -9.07 -11.06
CA LYS A 515 -14.09 -10.14 -10.27
C LYS A 515 -14.30 -9.62 -8.84
N VAL A 516 -15.55 -9.60 -8.39
CA VAL A 516 -15.92 -9.23 -7.03
C VAL A 516 -16.22 -10.49 -6.26
N SER A 517 -15.30 -10.90 -5.38
CA SER A 517 -15.51 -12.02 -4.47
C SER A 517 -16.45 -11.60 -3.34
N ILE A 518 -17.53 -12.35 -3.13
CA ILE A 518 -18.53 -12.13 -2.09
C ILE A 518 -18.33 -13.20 -1.03
N ASP A 519 -18.09 -12.78 0.21
CA ASP A 519 -17.90 -13.70 1.32
C ASP A 519 -19.21 -14.40 1.73
N MET A 520 -20.30 -13.64 1.75
CA MET A 520 -21.58 -14.16 2.23
C MET A 520 -22.76 -13.35 1.68
N GLN A 521 -23.84 -14.04 1.29
CA GLN A 521 -25.15 -13.39 1.15
C GLN A 521 -25.74 -13.20 2.54
N MET A 522 -26.15 -11.97 2.89
CA MET A 522 -26.63 -11.67 4.23
C MET A 522 -27.75 -10.63 4.21
N PRO A 523 -28.95 -10.91 4.79
CA PRO A 523 -30.03 -9.93 4.90
C PRO A 523 -29.72 -8.84 5.92
N PHE A 524 -30.36 -7.68 5.79
CA PHE A 524 -30.08 -6.51 6.62
C PHE A 524 -30.45 -6.71 8.10
N SER A 525 -31.37 -7.63 8.40
CA SER A 525 -31.70 -8.01 9.78
C SER A 525 -30.51 -8.59 10.57
N CYS A 526 -29.48 -9.07 9.87
CA CYS A 526 -28.25 -9.56 10.50
C CYS A 526 -27.24 -8.43 10.81
N VAL A 527 -27.43 -7.23 10.28
CA VAL A 527 -26.53 -6.07 10.52
C VAL A 527 -26.83 -5.49 11.91
N THR A 528 -26.12 -5.96 12.89
CA THR A 528 -26.25 -5.57 14.30
C THR A 528 -24.94 -5.02 14.85
N GLY A 529 -25.01 -4.30 15.98
CA GLY A 529 -23.81 -3.84 16.69
C GLY A 529 -22.88 -5.02 17.02
N LYS A 530 -23.45 -6.13 17.51
CA LYS A 530 -22.69 -7.35 17.81
C LYS A 530 -21.91 -7.87 16.60
N LEU A 531 -22.53 -7.92 15.41
CA LEU A 531 -21.81 -8.34 14.19
C LEU A 531 -20.66 -7.38 13.87
N VAL A 532 -20.89 -6.07 13.99
CA VAL A 532 -19.84 -5.08 13.70
C VAL A 532 -18.67 -5.23 14.67
N ASP A 533 -18.94 -5.48 15.96
CA ASP A 533 -17.87 -5.73 16.94
C ASP A 533 -17.12 -7.05 16.66
N GLU A 534 -17.83 -8.11 16.28
CA GLU A 534 -17.20 -9.36 15.87
C GLU A 534 -16.33 -9.22 14.61
N LEU A 535 -16.72 -8.38 13.64
CA LEU A 535 -15.93 -8.11 12.44
C LEU A 535 -14.60 -7.42 12.74
N ARG A 536 -14.48 -6.68 13.85
CA ARG A 536 -13.21 -6.09 14.30
C ARG A 536 -12.16 -7.13 14.65
N LEU A 537 -12.55 -8.35 15.05
CA LEU A 537 -11.62 -9.45 15.30
C LEU A 537 -10.82 -9.84 14.03
N LEU A 538 -11.35 -9.53 12.85
CA LEU A 538 -10.70 -9.82 11.57
C LEU A 538 -9.71 -8.71 11.15
N GLU A 539 -9.70 -7.56 11.81
CA GLU A 539 -8.73 -6.49 11.56
C GLU A 539 -7.31 -6.87 12.02
N PRO A 540 -6.26 -6.33 11.40
CA PRO A 540 -6.23 -5.30 10.35
C PRO A 540 -6.55 -5.84 8.95
N PHE A 541 -7.31 -5.05 8.16
CA PHE A 541 -7.58 -5.38 6.77
C PHE A 541 -6.54 -4.77 5.83
N GLY A 542 -6.19 -5.51 4.80
CA GLY A 542 -5.23 -5.12 3.76
C GLY A 542 -5.07 -6.21 2.72
N LYS A 543 -3.94 -6.21 2.00
CA LYS A 543 -3.59 -7.29 1.08
C LYS A 543 -3.50 -8.61 1.86
N GLY A 544 -3.89 -9.74 1.27
CA GLY A 544 -3.95 -11.05 1.96
C GLY A 544 -5.08 -11.21 2.97
N ASN A 545 -5.58 -10.11 3.57
CA ASN A 545 -6.73 -10.11 4.48
C ASN A 545 -7.74 -9.02 4.08
N PRO A 546 -8.48 -9.20 2.99
CA PRO A 546 -9.40 -8.19 2.49
C PRO A 546 -10.58 -7.98 3.45
N LYS A 547 -11.13 -6.76 3.41
CA LYS A 547 -12.35 -6.43 4.13
C LYS A 547 -13.50 -7.31 3.65
N PRO A 548 -14.30 -7.94 4.55
CA PRO A 548 -15.41 -8.80 4.15
C PRO A 548 -16.41 -8.11 3.23
N VAL A 549 -16.88 -8.84 2.22
CA VAL A 549 -17.88 -8.38 1.25
C VAL A 549 -19.17 -9.18 1.43
N PHE A 550 -20.21 -8.50 1.92
CA PHE A 550 -21.55 -9.08 2.00
C PHE A 550 -22.38 -8.66 0.79
N ALA A 551 -23.37 -9.45 0.43
CA ALA A 551 -24.26 -9.14 -0.68
C ALA A 551 -25.73 -9.37 -0.33
N GLU A 552 -26.61 -8.58 -0.96
CA GLU A 552 -28.05 -8.82 -0.95
C GLU A 552 -28.65 -8.53 -2.33
N LYS A 553 -29.64 -9.34 -2.71
CA LYS A 553 -30.35 -9.28 -3.99
C LYS A 553 -31.71 -8.61 -3.82
N ASN A 554 -32.21 -8.04 -4.92
CA ASN A 554 -33.55 -7.44 -4.96
C ASN A 554 -33.77 -6.39 -3.87
N VAL A 555 -32.75 -5.60 -3.58
CA VAL A 555 -32.80 -4.51 -2.60
C VAL A 555 -33.56 -3.35 -3.21
N ALA A 556 -34.68 -2.97 -2.57
CA ALA A 556 -35.45 -1.79 -2.94
C ALA A 556 -34.72 -0.52 -2.51
N ILE A 557 -34.56 0.43 -3.41
CA ILE A 557 -34.01 1.74 -3.11
C ILE A 557 -35.17 2.70 -2.86
N LEU A 558 -35.38 3.07 -1.60
CA LEU A 558 -36.53 3.87 -1.18
C LEU A 558 -36.30 5.38 -1.31
N SER A 559 -35.08 5.85 -1.01
CA SER A 559 -34.69 7.25 -1.17
C SER A 559 -33.21 7.39 -1.39
N ALA A 560 -32.81 8.52 -2.01
CA ALA A 560 -31.42 8.91 -2.17
C ALA A 560 -31.25 10.39 -1.84
N ARG A 561 -30.18 10.73 -1.12
CA ARG A 561 -29.79 12.09 -0.80
C ARG A 561 -28.32 12.29 -1.13
N VAL A 562 -28.02 13.30 -1.94
CA VAL A 562 -26.64 13.70 -2.19
C VAL A 562 -26.11 14.41 -0.94
N ILE A 563 -25.01 13.92 -0.41
CA ILE A 563 -24.33 14.46 0.76
C ILE A 563 -22.86 14.75 0.46
N GLY A 564 -22.22 15.51 1.35
CA GLY A 564 -20.82 15.81 1.24
C GLY A 564 -20.46 17.19 0.72
N LYS A 565 -19.26 17.69 1.15
CA LYS A 565 -18.75 19.00 0.70
C LYS A 565 -18.72 19.11 -0.83
N ASN A 566 -18.29 18.04 -1.50
CA ASN A 566 -18.16 17.97 -2.96
C ASN A 566 -19.37 17.34 -3.65
N ARG A 567 -20.47 17.09 -2.93
CA ARG A 567 -21.70 16.48 -3.44
C ARG A 567 -21.48 15.16 -4.22
N ASN A 568 -20.48 14.40 -3.81
CA ASN A 568 -20.00 13.18 -4.49
C ASN A 568 -20.42 11.88 -3.79
N MET A 569 -21.23 11.97 -2.73
CA MET A 569 -21.70 10.80 -1.97
C MET A 569 -23.22 10.74 -1.97
N LEU A 570 -23.74 9.52 -1.84
CA LEU A 570 -25.16 9.28 -1.63
C LEU A 570 -25.41 8.65 -0.26
N LYS A 571 -26.37 9.22 0.48
CA LYS A 571 -27.02 8.53 1.58
C LYS A 571 -28.34 7.98 1.03
N LEU A 572 -28.52 6.69 1.18
CA LEU A 572 -29.68 5.95 0.68
C LEU A 572 -30.45 5.37 1.86
N LEU A 573 -31.76 5.23 1.72
CA LEU A 573 -32.57 4.32 2.52
C LEU A 573 -32.89 3.11 1.64
N VAL A 574 -32.53 1.93 2.10
CA VAL A 574 -32.69 0.69 1.33
C VAL A 574 -33.46 -0.36 2.13
N MET A 575 -34.15 -1.26 1.45
CA MET A 575 -34.95 -2.33 2.06
C MET A 575 -34.62 -3.67 1.38
N ASP A 576 -34.35 -4.70 2.18
CA ASP A 576 -34.15 -6.07 1.68
C ASP A 576 -35.47 -6.79 1.35
N GLY A 577 -35.35 -8.00 0.79
CA GLY A 577 -36.51 -8.84 0.44
C GLY A 577 -37.33 -9.32 1.66
N GLN A 578 -36.83 -9.15 2.89
CA GLN A 578 -37.52 -9.48 4.14
C GLN A 578 -38.23 -8.27 4.74
N GLY A 579 -38.15 -7.10 4.11
CA GLY A 579 -38.77 -5.85 4.57
C GLY A 579 -37.95 -5.08 5.61
N THR A 580 -36.71 -5.44 5.85
CA THR A 580 -35.82 -4.71 6.77
C THR A 580 -35.24 -3.49 6.09
N ASN A 581 -35.47 -2.31 6.68
CA ASN A 581 -34.90 -1.04 6.21
C ASN A 581 -33.59 -0.74 6.90
N ILE A 582 -32.62 -0.20 6.13
CA ILE A 582 -31.34 0.24 6.69
C ILE A 582 -30.80 1.47 5.94
N ASP A 583 -30.11 2.36 6.67
CA ASP A 583 -29.36 3.45 6.08
C ASP A 583 -28.13 2.90 5.36
N ALA A 584 -27.88 3.39 4.15
CA ALA A 584 -26.74 2.98 3.34
C ALA A 584 -25.96 4.21 2.83
N LEU A 585 -24.65 4.12 2.89
CA LEU A 585 -23.74 5.10 2.30
C LEU A 585 -23.15 4.54 1.00
N TYR A 586 -23.11 5.36 -0.04
CA TYR A 586 -22.41 5.05 -1.27
C TYR A 586 -21.37 6.14 -1.56
N PHE A 587 -20.09 5.78 -1.49
CA PHE A 587 -18.95 6.68 -1.68
C PHE A 587 -18.45 6.74 -3.13
N GLY A 588 -19.11 6.07 -4.06
CA GLY A 588 -18.80 6.15 -5.48
C GLY A 588 -19.38 7.42 -6.13
N ASP A 589 -19.19 7.53 -7.45
CA ASP A 589 -19.76 8.61 -8.23
C ASP A 589 -21.31 8.55 -8.19
N GLY A 590 -21.90 9.44 -7.42
CA GLY A 590 -23.36 9.53 -7.25
C GLY A 590 -24.10 9.81 -8.56
N GLN A 591 -23.48 10.54 -9.51
CA GLN A 591 -24.07 10.80 -10.82
C GLN A 591 -24.08 9.52 -11.68
N LYS A 592 -23.00 8.72 -11.64
CA LYS A 592 -22.96 7.40 -12.30
C LYS A 592 -23.99 6.45 -11.70
N PHE A 593 -24.16 6.46 -10.38
CA PHE A 593 -25.17 5.65 -9.71
C PHE A 593 -26.57 6.03 -10.20
N LEU A 594 -26.90 7.31 -10.17
CA LEU A 594 -28.19 7.83 -10.65
C LEU A 594 -28.37 7.62 -12.17
N GLY A 595 -27.28 7.69 -12.94
CA GLY A 595 -27.25 7.36 -14.35
C GLY A 595 -27.64 5.90 -14.62
N LYS A 596 -27.06 4.93 -13.88
CA LYS A 596 -27.45 3.50 -13.97
C LYS A 596 -28.94 3.30 -13.67
N ILE A 597 -29.49 4.01 -12.68
CA ILE A 597 -30.93 3.98 -12.36
C ILE A 597 -31.74 4.56 -13.50
N SER A 598 -31.33 5.72 -14.02
CA SER A 598 -31.99 6.37 -15.15
C SER A 598 -32.02 5.50 -16.40
N ASP A 599 -30.93 4.80 -16.70
CA ASP A 599 -30.82 3.90 -17.87
C ASP A 599 -31.71 2.66 -17.73
N LYS A 600 -31.81 2.10 -16.50
CA LYS A 600 -32.57 0.87 -16.22
C LYS A 600 -34.07 1.13 -15.96
N TYR A 601 -34.39 2.20 -15.25
CA TYR A 601 -35.76 2.49 -14.74
C TYR A 601 -36.37 3.78 -15.28
N GLY A 602 -35.61 4.56 -16.05
CA GLY A 602 -36.03 5.85 -16.60
C GLY A 602 -35.71 7.05 -15.72
N LYS A 603 -35.56 8.21 -16.37
CA LYS A 603 -35.14 9.47 -15.76
C LYS A 603 -36.10 9.96 -14.65
N LEU A 604 -37.40 9.78 -14.85
CA LEU A 604 -38.43 10.14 -13.85
C LEU A 604 -38.28 9.38 -12.54
N GLN A 605 -37.90 8.09 -12.62
CA GLN A 605 -37.68 7.27 -11.42
C GLN A 605 -36.42 7.73 -10.66
N ALA A 606 -35.33 8.07 -11.35
CA ALA A 606 -34.13 8.62 -10.74
C ALA A 606 -34.40 9.97 -10.04
N GLU A 607 -35.21 10.85 -10.66
CA GLU A 607 -35.62 12.10 -10.04
C GLU A 607 -36.56 11.92 -8.84
N SER A 608 -37.49 10.95 -8.93
CA SER A 608 -38.41 10.60 -7.84
C SER A 608 -37.64 10.09 -6.62
N LEU A 609 -36.57 9.30 -6.83
CA LEU A 609 -35.69 8.80 -5.80
C LEU A 609 -35.05 9.94 -4.98
N LEU A 610 -34.56 10.99 -5.66
CA LEU A 610 -33.97 12.16 -5.03
C LEU A 610 -34.99 13.01 -4.24
N ARG A 611 -36.28 12.86 -4.56
CA ARG A 611 -37.39 13.50 -3.82
C ARG A 611 -37.90 12.65 -2.64
N GLY A 612 -37.21 11.54 -2.33
CA GLY A 612 -37.60 10.60 -1.27
C GLY A 612 -38.83 9.74 -1.59
N ARG A 613 -39.14 9.56 -2.87
CA ARG A 613 -40.31 8.79 -3.35
C ARG A 613 -39.88 7.69 -4.33
N GLY A 614 -38.84 6.92 -3.97
CA GLY A 614 -38.37 5.79 -4.76
C GLY A 614 -39.40 4.65 -4.68
N THR A 615 -39.95 4.24 -5.82
CA THR A 615 -40.82 3.07 -5.93
C THR A 615 -40.41 2.23 -7.12
N GLY A 616 -40.37 0.89 -6.95
CA GLY A 616 -40.10 -0.03 -8.04
C GLY A 616 -38.66 -0.05 -8.54
N ILE A 617 -37.68 0.45 -7.77
CA ILE A 617 -36.26 0.40 -8.09
C ILE A 617 -35.62 -0.71 -7.26
N TYR A 618 -35.13 -1.75 -7.92
CA TYR A 618 -34.49 -2.89 -7.27
C TYR A 618 -33.09 -3.13 -7.83
N LEU A 619 -32.09 -3.25 -6.94
CA LEU A 619 -30.70 -3.52 -7.30
C LEU A 619 -30.18 -4.71 -6.49
N SER A 620 -29.19 -5.39 -7.05
CA SER A 620 -28.31 -6.24 -6.24
C SER A 620 -27.15 -5.36 -5.75
N ILE A 621 -26.80 -5.48 -4.48
CA ILE A 621 -25.73 -4.68 -3.88
C ILE A 621 -24.73 -5.57 -3.16
N THR A 622 -23.49 -5.13 -3.15
CA THR A 622 -22.50 -5.60 -2.18
C THR A 622 -22.25 -4.51 -1.15
N TYR A 623 -21.98 -4.90 0.08
CA TYR A 623 -21.87 -3.95 1.16
C TYR A 623 -20.97 -4.44 2.30
N TYR A 624 -20.55 -3.51 3.16
CA TYR A 624 -19.91 -3.77 4.44
C TYR A 624 -20.74 -3.13 5.57
N PRO A 625 -21.01 -3.87 6.68
CA PRO A 625 -21.69 -3.37 7.86
C PRO A 625 -20.88 -2.31 8.61
N GLY A 626 -21.56 -1.37 9.23
CA GLY A 626 -20.95 -0.38 10.09
C GLY A 626 -21.95 0.17 11.10
N ILE A 627 -21.46 0.99 12.02
CA ILE A 627 -22.27 1.74 12.97
C ILE A 627 -22.15 3.22 12.66
N ASN A 628 -23.30 3.88 12.58
CA ASN A 628 -23.36 5.33 12.58
C ASN A 628 -23.55 5.81 14.01
N GLU A 629 -22.66 6.68 14.48
CA GLU A 629 -22.79 7.36 15.76
C GLU A 629 -23.21 8.80 15.53
N TYR A 630 -24.38 9.14 16.00
CA TYR A 630 -24.90 10.50 15.92
C TYR A 630 -25.51 10.92 17.24
N MET A 631 -25.00 11.98 17.85
CA MET A 631 -25.44 12.49 19.16
C MET A 631 -25.49 11.42 20.25
N GLY A 632 -24.52 10.48 20.26
CA GLY A 632 -24.45 9.36 21.21
C GLY A 632 -25.40 8.19 20.89
N HIS A 633 -26.19 8.27 19.82
CA HIS A 633 -27.01 7.16 19.35
C HIS A 633 -26.25 6.32 18.33
N LEU A 634 -26.14 5.03 18.61
CA LEU A 634 -25.50 4.03 17.73
C LEU A 634 -26.58 3.36 16.87
N THR A 635 -26.49 3.53 15.56
CA THR A 635 -27.43 2.91 14.61
C THR A 635 -26.69 2.08 13.57
N PRO A 636 -27.13 0.84 13.29
CA PRO A 636 -26.57 0.05 12.20
C PRO A 636 -26.75 0.77 10.86
N GLN A 637 -25.70 0.72 10.04
CA GLN A 637 -25.72 1.20 8.66
C GLN A 637 -24.88 0.29 7.78
N ILE A 638 -24.99 0.42 6.48
CA ILE A 638 -24.14 -0.29 5.53
C ILE A 638 -23.41 0.69 4.62
N VAL A 639 -22.25 0.27 4.14
CA VAL A 639 -21.51 0.96 3.09
C VAL A 639 -21.59 0.12 1.83
N ILE A 640 -22.28 0.61 0.81
CA ILE A 640 -22.41 -0.05 -0.49
C ILE A 640 -21.09 0.09 -1.24
N THR A 641 -20.57 -1.05 -1.74
CA THR A 641 -19.33 -1.10 -2.52
C THR A 641 -19.59 -1.25 -4.02
N HIS A 642 -20.50 -2.14 -4.42
CA HIS A 642 -20.85 -2.35 -5.82
C HIS A 642 -22.38 -2.47 -5.99
N VAL A 643 -22.85 -2.21 -7.21
CA VAL A 643 -24.28 -2.26 -7.57
C VAL A 643 -24.49 -2.83 -8.98
N GLN A 644 -25.49 -3.73 -9.12
CA GLN A 644 -25.93 -4.32 -10.38
C GLN A 644 -27.45 -4.23 -10.55
#